data_07a55ddca4daa40bb1dbab151671328a
#
_entry.id   07a55ddca4daa40bb1dbab151671328a
#
_cell.length_a   1.000
_cell.length_b   1.000
_cell.length_c   1.000
_cell.angle_alpha   90.00
_cell.angle_beta   90.00
_cell.angle_gamma   90.00
#
_symmetry.space_group_name_H-M   'P 1'
#
loop_
_entity.id
_entity.type
_entity.pdbx_description
1 polymer ?
#
loop_
_entity_poly.entity_id
_entity_poly.type
_entity_poly.pdbx_seq_one_letter_code
_entity_poly.pdbx_strand_id
1 'polypeptide(L)'
;MAVRFQNSAGQWGVFPFVMSAGQKSYHFNLLDRSLYIFAGSDALWSGSIVRFELFRGFAAAGGNPPVNVSLDWVRLHTAASSQTPPPNVPVPVVISPNIQGGADYATTVRGNPWDFAAMDDVDLTHDIAFLSAGPGGLGGVTVANDPWIGLALGPPLNTDRYHRLTVDVCYDGGFSLDGGPGQGMVGRMAWMPSSPGGVWTETQDFVVFPGCHPITIDMVTSPPAALNDEASGIVSGWRGMRPTRLRFDPEEDPGVRQISLRNVRLADDAAFSTSYPITFVDAAASTNAKADIYVTTTQGAYNGTLVKSNITVTGGVNTFNWDGTDNNGSPMPNATYWVYIVMHNTAGSGVGYATGPLREEKPVAPTPSYYVPLTPARLLDTRTGEGGNIVPLSTGVFTELNVMGVGGVPPSGVTAVVMNVTVTSPTLPGYVTAWPSGEDQPVVSNLNFLPGQTVPNLVTVKVGANGKVNLFNSAGNTDVIADVAGYYTATPPASGGRFTAVTPDRLLDTRDGTGTNGSIAPIGPGGVINVAVTGRGGVPATGVSGVALNVTVDQPNDNGFLTVWPTGEAKPNASTHNFVAGLTVANMVLAKVGAGGQVSIYNSWGSTHVVADVIGYFSNSGGLFVPVAPQRVIDTRNGIGVATAPLGAGVSLGLPVGTNNPIPASAKAVIVNVTSVNSSTPSYVTVWPTGANRPLASTMNPRPGVPVPNQAYLLVGTNGSIHAFNFSGSTDLVVDVFGYVQ
;
A
#
# COMPACT_ATOMS: atom_id res chain seq x y z
N MET A 1 6.64 -34.10 7.38
CA MET A 1 7.06 -35.49 7.72
C MET A 1 8.43 -35.48 8.37
N ALA A 2 8.81 -36.57 8.98
CA ALA A 2 10.16 -36.71 9.47
C ALA A 2 10.69 -38.14 9.25
N VAL A 3 12.01 -38.23 9.10
CA VAL A 3 12.75 -39.47 9.24
C VAL A 3 13.16 -39.59 10.69
N ARG A 4 12.77 -40.67 11.32
CA ARG A 4 13.13 -41.00 12.71
C ARG A 4 13.96 -42.28 12.72
N PHE A 5 15.03 -42.31 13.49
CA PHE A 5 15.85 -43.50 13.65
C PHE A 5 16.28 -43.68 15.10
N GLN A 6 16.53 -44.92 15.47
CA GLN A 6 17.09 -45.28 16.78
C GLN A 6 18.38 -46.05 16.60
N ASN A 7 19.43 -45.66 17.29
CA ASN A 7 20.69 -46.38 17.29
C ASN A 7 20.68 -47.54 18.31
N SER A 8 21.70 -48.37 18.27
CA SER A 8 21.84 -49.52 19.18
C SER A 8 21.99 -49.14 20.66
N ALA A 9 22.26 -47.90 20.98
CA ALA A 9 22.28 -47.37 22.34
C ALA A 9 20.89 -46.91 22.82
N GLY A 10 19.86 -47.05 22.00
CA GLY A 10 18.50 -46.63 22.31
C GLY A 10 18.22 -45.15 22.08
N GLN A 11 19.19 -44.41 21.57
CA GLN A 11 19.07 -42.96 21.30
C GLN A 11 18.33 -42.72 20.00
N TRP A 12 17.46 -41.70 20.01
CA TRP A 12 16.64 -41.33 18.87
C TRP A 12 17.21 -40.10 18.18
N GLY A 13 17.21 -40.13 16.84
CA GLY A 13 17.42 -38.99 15.98
C GLY A 13 16.22 -38.75 15.10
N VAL A 14 15.82 -37.51 14.92
CA VAL A 14 14.71 -37.11 14.06
C VAL A 14 15.18 -36.07 13.08
N PHE A 15 14.83 -36.26 11.84
CA PHE A 15 15.16 -35.41 10.72
C PHE A 15 13.83 -34.97 10.06
N PRO A 16 13.31 -33.79 10.37
CA PRO A 16 12.08 -33.30 9.79
C PRO A 16 12.28 -32.78 8.38
N PHE A 17 11.26 -32.89 7.55
CA PHE A 17 11.23 -32.28 6.21
C PHE A 17 9.80 -32.00 5.77
N VAL A 18 9.66 -30.95 4.96
CA VAL A 18 8.35 -30.60 4.38
C VAL A 18 8.09 -31.47 3.18
N MET A 19 6.95 -32.14 3.15
CA MET A 19 6.47 -32.85 1.96
C MET A 19 5.56 -31.97 1.15
N SER A 20 5.77 -31.98 -0.15
CA SER A 20 4.90 -31.33 -1.12
C SER A 20 4.03 -32.36 -1.83
N ALA A 21 2.87 -31.94 -2.35
CA ALA A 21 2.00 -32.81 -3.14
C ALA A 21 2.68 -33.24 -4.46
N GLY A 22 2.35 -34.44 -4.94
CA GLY A 22 2.89 -35.03 -6.18
C GLY A 22 4.02 -36.04 -5.93
N GLN A 23 4.51 -36.66 -6.99
CA GLN A 23 5.64 -37.61 -6.93
C GLN A 23 6.95 -36.85 -6.73
N LYS A 24 7.76 -37.25 -5.73
CA LYS A 24 9.02 -36.60 -5.38
C LYS A 24 10.01 -37.51 -4.73
N SER A 25 11.28 -37.23 -5.00
CA SER A 25 12.39 -37.81 -4.27
C SER A 25 12.98 -36.78 -3.31
N TYR A 26 13.16 -37.18 -2.06
CA TYR A 26 13.81 -36.40 -1.04
C TYR A 26 15.15 -37.02 -0.68
N HIS A 27 16.21 -36.21 -0.67
CA HIS A 27 17.57 -36.64 -0.33
C HIS A 27 18.05 -35.90 0.89
N PHE A 28 18.51 -36.63 1.89
CA PHE A 28 18.98 -36.08 3.14
C PHE A 28 20.38 -36.59 3.45
N ASN A 29 21.26 -35.70 3.87
CA ASN A 29 22.51 -36.08 4.48
C ASN A 29 22.29 -36.33 5.99
N LEU A 30 22.10 -37.60 6.35
CA LEU A 30 21.88 -37.99 7.75
C LEU A 30 23.12 -37.80 8.64
N LEU A 31 24.26 -37.34 8.10
CA LEU A 31 25.43 -36.95 8.87
C LEU A 31 25.46 -35.44 9.18
N ASP A 32 24.59 -34.67 8.56
CA ASP A 32 24.49 -33.24 8.80
C ASP A 32 23.74 -32.97 10.12
N ARG A 33 24.49 -32.69 11.17
CA ARG A 33 23.96 -32.49 12.53
C ARG A 33 23.09 -31.24 12.67
N SER A 34 23.29 -30.24 11.81
CA SER A 34 22.51 -28.99 11.85
C SER A 34 21.04 -29.19 11.51
N LEU A 35 20.69 -30.35 10.93
CA LEU A 35 19.35 -30.68 10.47
C LEU A 35 18.60 -31.62 11.41
N TYR A 36 19.18 -31.99 12.55
CA TYR A 36 18.55 -32.92 13.51
C TYR A 36 17.87 -32.19 14.65
N ILE A 37 16.72 -32.74 15.01
CA ILE A 37 16.01 -32.45 16.24
C ILE A 37 16.21 -33.65 17.17
N PHE A 38 16.75 -33.41 18.36
CA PHE A 38 17.08 -34.48 19.29
C PHE A 38 16.23 -34.45 20.55
N ALA A 39 15.76 -35.62 20.96
CA ALA A 39 15.45 -35.89 22.34
C ALA A 39 16.65 -36.62 22.98
N GLY A 40 17.48 -35.88 23.73
CA GLY A 40 18.63 -36.43 24.46
C GLY A 40 19.97 -36.32 23.74
N SER A 41 21.06 -36.51 24.52
CA SER A 41 22.45 -36.26 24.09
C SER A 41 22.86 -37.08 22.87
N ASP A 42 23.33 -36.39 21.84
CA ASP A 42 24.27 -36.85 20.81
C ASP A 42 23.96 -38.14 20.03
N ALA A 43 22.70 -38.49 19.84
CA ALA A 43 22.37 -39.57 18.94
C ALA A 43 22.72 -39.17 17.51
N LEU A 44 23.85 -39.65 17.08
CA LEU A 44 24.33 -39.47 15.75
C LEU A 44 23.84 -40.61 14.88
N TRP A 45 23.73 -40.34 13.59
CA TRP A 45 23.72 -41.37 12.57
C TRP A 45 25.08 -42.11 12.61
N SER A 46 25.32 -42.87 13.66
CA SER A 46 26.57 -43.59 13.88
C SER A 46 26.31 -44.90 14.59
N GLY A 47 27.18 -45.86 14.40
CA GLY A 47 27.00 -47.21 14.93
C GLY A 47 25.88 -47.98 14.21
N SER A 48 25.29 -48.97 14.89
CA SER A 48 24.20 -49.78 14.34
C SER A 48 22.87 -49.08 14.53
N ILE A 49 22.14 -48.79 13.46
CA ILE A 49 20.78 -48.30 13.49
C ILE A 49 19.85 -49.49 13.61
N VAL A 50 19.10 -49.56 14.69
CA VAL A 50 18.21 -50.69 15.00
C VAL A 50 16.76 -50.44 14.59
N ARG A 51 16.40 -49.16 14.37
CA ARG A 51 15.06 -48.77 13.92
C ARG A 51 15.13 -47.57 13.03
N PHE A 52 14.35 -47.59 11.96
CA PHE A 52 14.18 -46.54 11.00
C PHE A 52 12.72 -46.36 10.67
N GLU A 53 12.19 -45.15 10.82
CA GLU A 53 10.77 -44.86 10.62
C GLU A 53 10.61 -43.61 9.77
N LEU A 54 9.69 -43.64 8.83
CA LEU A 54 9.09 -42.49 8.23
C LEU A 54 7.79 -42.24 8.96
N PHE A 55 7.67 -41.11 9.61
CA PHE A 55 6.43 -40.79 10.27
C PHE A 55 5.85 -39.44 9.84
N ARG A 56 4.54 -39.39 9.91
CA ARG A 56 3.78 -38.16 9.68
C ARG A 56 4.18 -37.19 10.77
N GLY A 57 4.79 -36.06 10.41
CA GLY A 57 5.22 -35.04 11.35
C GLY A 57 4.09 -34.57 12.25
N PHE A 58 4.41 -33.83 13.27
CA PHE A 58 3.47 -33.27 14.24
C PHE A 58 2.29 -32.64 13.50
N ALA A 59 1.08 -33.11 13.77
CA ALA A 59 -0.12 -32.51 13.22
C ALA A 59 -0.42 -31.24 14.00
N ALA A 60 -0.62 -30.14 13.31
CA ALA A 60 -1.26 -28.97 13.91
C ALA A 60 -2.58 -29.40 14.59
N ALA A 61 -2.86 -28.86 15.76
CA ALA A 61 -4.12 -29.06 16.46
C ALA A 61 -5.25 -28.52 15.55
N GLY A 62 -5.96 -29.41 14.87
CA GLY A 62 -7.03 -29.00 13.94
C GLY A 62 -7.20 -29.93 12.75
N GLY A 63 -7.03 -31.26 12.97
CA GLY A 63 -7.48 -32.30 12.04
C GLY A 63 -7.16 -32.03 10.56
N ASN A 64 -5.91 -32.21 10.17
CA ASN A 64 -5.55 -32.24 8.74
C ASN A 64 -6.36 -33.36 8.03
N PRO A 65 -6.92 -33.05 6.84
CA PRO A 65 -7.58 -34.06 6.05
C PRO A 65 -6.64 -35.27 5.78
N PRO A 66 -7.15 -36.49 5.66
CA PRO A 66 -6.34 -37.66 5.40
C PRO A 66 -5.55 -37.47 4.09
N VAL A 67 -4.23 -37.54 4.17
CA VAL A 67 -3.33 -37.49 3.01
C VAL A 67 -2.89 -38.91 2.67
N ASN A 68 -3.14 -39.33 1.44
CA ASN A 68 -2.60 -40.56 0.92
C ASN A 68 -1.13 -40.39 0.53
N VAL A 69 -0.25 -41.10 1.17
CA VAL A 69 1.18 -41.13 0.84
C VAL A 69 1.52 -42.48 0.25
N SER A 70 1.96 -42.54 -0.97
CA SER A 70 2.57 -43.72 -1.59
C SER A 70 4.08 -43.57 -1.54
N LEU A 71 4.75 -44.57 -1.01
CA LEU A 71 6.19 -44.62 -0.90
C LEU A 71 6.73 -45.62 -1.91
N ASP A 72 7.42 -45.19 -2.96
CA ASP A 72 7.95 -46.09 -3.98
C ASP A 72 9.19 -46.82 -3.50
N TRP A 73 10.11 -46.10 -2.84
CA TRP A 73 11.33 -46.70 -2.30
C TRP A 73 12.00 -45.80 -1.25
N VAL A 74 12.74 -46.41 -0.37
CA VAL A 74 13.68 -45.78 0.57
C VAL A 74 15.03 -46.42 0.39
N ARG A 75 16.07 -45.59 0.20
CA ARG A 75 17.44 -46.05 0.04
C ARG A 75 18.38 -45.34 1.00
N LEU A 76 19.16 -46.14 1.75
CA LEU A 76 20.21 -45.65 2.62
C LEU A 76 21.57 -45.95 1.97
N HIS A 77 22.46 -44.96 1.97
CA HIS A 77 23.82 -45.04 1.45
C HIS A 77 24.84 -44.91 2.56
N THR A 78 25.94 -45.62 2.48
CA THR A 78 27.09 -45.41 3.39
C THR A 78 27.99 -44.30 2.83
N ALA A 79 28.78 -43.65 3.70
CA ALA A 79 29.75 -42.62 3.28
C ALA A 79 30.78 -43.15 2.26
N ALA A 80 31.14 -44.45 2.34
CA ALA A 80 32.03 -45.07 1.37
C ALA A 80 31.35 -45.43 0.04
N SER A 81 30.02 -45.63 0.05
CA SER A 81 29.19 -45.78 -1.16
C SER A 81 28.57 -44.47 -1.64
N SER A 82 28.78 -43.38 -0.91
CA SER A 82 28.37 -42.02 -1.34
C SER A 82 29.13 -41.59 -2.62
N GLN A 83 30.09 -42.36 -3.06
CA GLN A 83 30.67 -42.16 -4.37
C GLN A 83 29.75 -42.61 -5.51
N THR A 84 28.58 -43.21 -5.19
CA THR A 84 27.55 -43.43 -6.19
C THR A 84 26.16 -43.15 -5.59
N PRO A 85 25.65 -41.89 -5.64
CA PRO A 85 24.25 -41.71 -6.00
C PRO A 85 23.96 -42.64 -7.16
N PRO A 86 22.73 -43.20 -7.37
CA PRO A 86 22.52 -44.02 -8.57
C PRO A 86 23.26 -43.27 -9.67
N PRO A 87 24.34 -43.89 -10.25
CA PRO A 87 25.43 -43.09 -10.73
C PRO A 87 24.82 -42.12 -11.73
N ASN A 88 25.00 -40.84 -11.48
CA ASN A 88 24.57 -39.84 -12.42
C ASN A 88 23.13 -39.36 -12.39
N VAL A 89 22.31 -39.61 -11.34
CA VAL A 89 20.99 -38.96 -11.19
C VAL A 89 21.19 -37.51 -10.73
N PRO A 90 20.63 -36.52 -11.45
CA PRO A 90 20.78 -35.12 -11.07
C PRO A 90 20.10 -34.76 -9.74
N VAL A 91 20.75 -33.90 -8.95
CA VAL A 91 20.22 -33.35 -7.69
C VAL A 91 20.17 -31.82 -7.80
N PRO A 92 19.06 -31.25 -8.29
CA PRO A 92 18.94 -29.82 -8.46
C PRO A 92 18.82 -29.09 -7.12
N VAL A 93 19.67 -28.08 -6.90
CA VAL A 93 19.57 -27.13 -5.82
C VAL A 93 19.34 -25.76 -6.42
N VAL A 94 18.18 -25.17 -6.15
CA VAL A 94 17.82 -23.83 -6.63
C VAL A 94 18.40 -22.80 -5.67
N ILE A 95 19.33 -21.98 -6.17
CA ILE A 95 20.01 -20.94 -5.39
C ILE A 95 19.18 -19.66 -5.39
N SER A 96 18.57 -19.32 -6.54
CA SER A 96 17.77 -18.11 -6.73
C SER A 96 16.54 -18.46 -7.59
N PRO A 97 15.38 -17.85 -7.36
CA PRO A 97 15.15 -16.83 -6.35
C PRO A 97 15.08 -17.40 -4.92
N ASN A 98 15.76 -16.73 -4.00
CA ASN A 98 15.57 -16.90 -2.57
C ASN A 98 15.04 -15.58 -1.97
N ILE A 99 14.25 -14.85 -2.73
CA ILE A 99 13.82 -13.50 -2.43
C ILE A 99 12.82 -13.54 -1.28
N GLN A 100 13.20 -12.93 -0.18
CA GLN A 100 12.38 -12.78 1.03
C GLN A 100 11.37 -11.63 0.90
N GLY A 101 10.79 -11.44 -0.28
CA GLY A 101 9.92 -10.32 -0.61
C GLY A 101 10.68 -9.07 -1.08
N GLY A 102 9.93 -8.00 -1.34
CA GLY A 102 10.41 -6.69 -1.78
C GLY A 102 10.64 -5.72 -0.62
N ALA A 103 9.92 -4.57 -0.64
CA ALA A 103 10.01 -3.56 0.41
C ALA A 103 9.46 -4.08 1.73
N ASP A 104 10.22 -3.90 2.80
CA ASP A 104 9.84 -4.30 4.15
C ASP A 104 9.03 -3.20 4.84
N TYR A 105 7.93 -3.56 5.50
CA TYR A 105 7.06 -2.65 6.24
C TYR A 105 7.83 -1.88 7.32
N ALA A 106 8.59 -2.57 8.17
CA ALA A 106 9.27 -1.94 9.28
C ALA A 106 10.29 -0.91 8.79
N THR A 107 11.00 -1.20 7.70
CA THR A 107 11.96 -0.26 7.10
C THR A 107 11.27 0.89 6.36
N THR A 108 10.24 0.61 5.54
CA THR A 108 9.70 1.60 4.61
C THR A 108 8.56 2.44 5.18
N VAL A 109 7.75 1.89 6.07
CA VAL A 109 6.54 2.54 6.63
C VAL A 109 6.76 2.94 8.08
N ARG A 110 7.25 2.04 8.92
CA ARG A 110 7.59 2.34 10.31
C ARG A 110 8.83 3.23 10.41
N GLY A 111 9.78 3.08 9.47
CA GLY A 111 11.03 3.84 9.42
C GLY A 111 12.13 3.30 10.36
N ASN A 112 11.90 2.16 10.99
CA ASN A 112 12.85 1.43 11.83
C ASN A 112 12.67 -0.08 11.59
N PRO A 113 13.63 -0.78 10.98
CA PRO A 113 13.54 -2.22 10.77
C PRO A 113 13.47 -2.97 12.10
N TRP A 114 12.83 -4.14 12.12
CA TRP A 114 12.87 -5.03 13.29
C TRP A 114 14.18 -5.85 13.26
N ASP A 115 15.30 -5.16 13.47
CA ASP A 115 16.64 -5.77 13.56
C ASP A 115 17.10 -6.01 15.01
N PHE A 116 16.29 -5.54 15.96
CA PHE A 116 16.50 -5.69 17.39
C PHE A 116 17.86 -5.14 17.88
N ALA A 117 18.39 -4.15 17.18
CA ALA A 117 19.56 -3.42 17.65
C ALA A 117 19.26 -2.64 18.94
N ALA A 118 17.98 -2.33 19.20
CA ALA A 118 17.47 -1.68 20.40
C ALA A 118 16.13 -2.29 20.83
N MET A 119 15.70 -1.99 22.07
CA MET A 119 14.43 -2.50 22.62
C MET A 119 13.17 -1.83 22.08
N ASP A 120 13.29 -0.79 21.27
CA ASP A 120 12.15 -0.09 20.64
C ASP A 120 11.47 -0.89 19.51
N ASP A 121 12.04 -2.03 19.13
CA ASP A 121 11.46 -3.01 18.23
C ASP A 121 10.48 -3.96 18.94
N VAL A 122 10.54 -4.01 20.27
CA VAL A 122 9.72 -4.90 21.11
C VAL A 122 8.60 -4.10 21.78
N ASP A 123 7.37 -4.56 21.64
CA ASP A 123 6.20 -4.00 22.35
C ASP A 123 6.08 -4.60 23.76
N LEU A 124 5.90 -5.91 23.84
CA LEU A 124 5.76 -6.68 25.07
C LEU A 124 6.41 -8.06 24.90
N THR A 125 6.66 -8.74 26.02
CA THR A 125 7.11 -10.14 26.01
C THR A 125 6.42 -10.94 27.13
N HIS A 126 6.35 -12.25 26.92
CA HIS A 126 5.82 -13.20 27.91
C HIS A 126 6.74 -14.42 27.96
N ASP A 127 6.94 -14.97 29.14
CA ASP A 127 7.74 -16.17 29.40
C ASP A 127 9.17 -16.17 28.79
N ILE A 128 9.76 -14.97 28.66
CA ILE A 128 11.13 -14.79 28.21
C ILE A 128 11.89 -13.98 29.26
N ALA A 129 12.94 -14.59 29.83
CA ALA A 129 13.84 -13.97 30.78
C ALA A 129 15.13 -13.47 30.13
N PHE A 130 15.86 -12.58 30.82
CA PHE A 130 17.17 -12.06 30.41
C PHE A 130 17.20 -11.42 29.05
N LEU A 131 16.11 -10.76 28.67
CA LEU A 131 15.97 -10.14 27.37
C LEU A 131 16.96 -9.00 27.18
N SER A 132 17.70 -9.02 26.08
CA SER A 132 18.67 -7.97 25.73
C SER A 132 18.72 -7.77 24.20
N ALA A 133 18.61 -6.51 23.77
CA ALA A 133 18.78 -6.10 22.38
C ALA A 133 20.22 -5.65 22.11
N GLY A 134 20.71 -5.83 20.89
CA GLY A 134 22.05 -5.42 20.50
C GLY A 134 22.38 -5.73 19.03
N PRO A 135 23.61 -5.48 18.57
CA PRO A 135 24.00 -5.68 17.17
C PRO A 135 23.82 -7.11 16.63
N GLY A 136 23.61 -8.09 17.52
CA GLY A 136 23.37 -9.49 17.14
C GLY A 136 21.90 -9.90 17.15
N GLY A 137 20.99 -8.95 17.42
CA GLY A 137 19.56 -9.20 17.57
C GLY A 137 19.10 -9.19 19.04
N LEU A 138 17.92 -9.72 19.31
CA LEU A 138 17.30 -9.85 20.62
C LEU A 138 17.62 -11.21 21.23
N GLY A 139 18.49 -11.25 22.22
CA GLY A 139 18.78 -12.46 23.00
C GLY A 139 17.84 -12.59 24.19
N GLY A 140 17.45 -13.82 24.52
CA GLY A 140 16.62 -14.13 25.67
C GLY A 140 16.60 -15.62 25.99
N VAL A 141 15.96 -15.98 27.11
CA VAL A 141 15.80 -17.35 27.55
C VAL A 141 14.32 -17.63 27.78
N THR A 142 13.74 -18.60 27.07
CA THR A 142 12.37 -19.07 27.32
C THR A 142 12.32 -19.75 28.70
N VAL A 143 11.29 -19.49 29.49
CA VAL A 143 11.22 -19.95 30.89
C VAL A 143 9.96 -20.75 31.21
N ALA A 144 9.00 -20.82 30.27
CA ALA A 144 7.75 -21.56 30.40
C ALA A 144 7.22 -21.95 29.01
N ASN A 145 6.00 -22.44 28.93
CA ASN A 145 5.44 -23.05 27.75
C ASN A 145 4.62 -22.13 26.81
N ASP A 146 4.64 -20.82 27.05
CA ASP A 146 3.98 -19.82 26.17
C ASP A 146 4.91 -18.61 25.95
N PRO A 147 6.14 -18.81 25.45
CA PRO A 147 7.05 -17.69 25.20
C PRO A 147 6.61 -16.94 23.95
N TRP A 148 6.48 -15.59 24.05
CA TRP A 148 6.24 -14.76 22.88
C TRP A 148 6.88 -13.38 22.97
N ILE A 149 7.11 -12.79 21.79
CA ILE A 149 7.68 -11.46 21.58
C ILE A 149 6.70 -10.64 20.75
N GLY A 150 6.14 -9.57 21.33
CA GLY A 150 5.34 -8.57 20.62
C GLY A 150 6.25 -7.65 19.81
N LEU A 151 5.91 -7.45 18.55
CA LEU A 151 6.62 -6.55 17.63
C LEU A 151 6.02 -5.15 17.69
N ALA A 152 6.85 -4.14 17.90
CA ALA A 152 6.41 -2.75 17.90
C ALA A 152 5.90 -2.34 16.52
N LEU A 153 4.60 -2.04 16.41
CA LEU A 153 3.99 -1.52 15.19
C LEU A 153 4.13 0.01 15.15
N GLY A 154 4.15 0.56 13.96
CA GLY A 154 4.12 2.00 13.70
C GLY A 154 2.80 2.42 13.06
N PRO A 155 2.85 3.15 11.93
CA PRO A 155 1.65 3.45 11.13
C PRO A 155 0.89 2.19 10.74
N PRO A 156 -0.43 2.30 10.41
CA PRO A 156 -1.25 1.14 10.09
C PRO A 156 -0.63 0.20 9.06
N LEU A 157 -0.53 -1.08 9.39
CA LEU A 157 0.03 -2.11 8.54
C LEU A 157 -0.97 -2.49 7.44
N ASN A 158 -0.56 -2.34 6.18
CA ASN A 158 -1.34 -2.78 5.03
C ASN A 158 -1.10 -4.26 4.74
N THR A 159 -1.99 -5.12 5.22
CA THR A 159 -1.87 -6.58 5.08
C THR A 159 -2.18 -7.11 3.67
N ASP A 160 -2.79 -6.31 2.81
CA ASP A 160 -2.96 -6.66 1.40
C ASP A 160 -1.64 -6.57 0.62
N ARG A 161 -0.75 -5.70 1.09
CA ARG A 161 0.57 -5.49 0.50
C ARG A 161 1.66 -6.28 1.21
N TYR A 162 1.76 -6.15 2.53
CA TYR A 162 2.83 -6.76 3.34
C TYR A 162 2.37 -8.11 3.88
N HIS A 163 2.84 -9.18 3.27
CA HIS A 163 2.41 -10.54 3.64
C HIS A 163 3.54 -11.60 3.55
N ARG A 164 4.75 -11.21 3.13
CA ARG A 164 5.92 -12.08 3.12
C ARG A 164 6.66 -11.93 4.43
N LEU A 165 6.36 -12.78 5.39
CA LEU A 165 7.04 -12.81 6.68
C LEU A 165 8.33 -13.61 6.57
N THR A 166 9.43 -13.05 7.03
CA THR A 166 10.69 -13.76 7.26
C THR A 166 11.13 -13.51 8.70
N VAL A 167 11.37 -14.59 9.44
CA VAL A 167 11.89 -14.56 10.80
C VAL A 167 13.25 -15.24 10.80
N ASP A 168 14.28 -14.53 11.22
CA ASP A 168 15.64 -15.07 11.39
C ASP A 168 15.91 -15.28 12.87
N VAL A 169 15.82 -16.52 13.30
CA VAL A 169 15.91 -16.92 14.71
C VAL A 169 16.90 -18.04 14.92
N CYS A 170 17.61 -17.98 16.03
CA CYS A 170 18.56 -19.01 16.49
C CYS A 170 18.04 -19.66 17.75
N TYR A 171 18.25 -20.97 17.87
CA TYR A 171 17.94 -21.76 19.07
C TYR A 171 19.18 -22.53 19.51
N ASP A 172 19.52 -22.44 20.78
CA ASP A 172 20.57 -23.25 21.39
C ASP A 172 19.98 -24.52 22.02
N GLY A 173 20.58 -25.66 21.70
CA GLY A 173 20.16 -26.97 22.20
C GLY A 173 19.05 -27.63 21.40
N GLY A 174 18.71 -28.87 21.76
CA GLY A 174 17.67 -29.67 21.12
C GLY A 174 16.27 -29.40 21.68
N PHE A 175 15.24 -29.75 20.93
CA PHE A 175 13.84 -29.67 21.35
C PHE A 175 13.34 -30.99 21.92
N SER A 176 12.37 -30.95 22.84
CA SER A 176 11.68 -32.14 23.31
C SER A 176 10.81 -32.76 22.21
N LEU A 177 10.86 -34.06 22.06
CA LEU A 177 10.05 -34.80 21.10
C LEU A 177 8.76 -35.34 21.71
N ASP A 178 8.61 -35.29 23.04
CA ASP A 178 7.51 -35.87 23.80
C ASP A 178 6.38 -34.87 24.07
N GLY A 179 6.45 -33.67 23.49
CA GLY A 179 5.38 -32.66 23.54
C GLY A 179 4.10 -33.17 22.88
N GLY A 180 2.95 -32.83 23.45
CA GLY A 180 1.64 -33.11 22.88
C GLY A 180 1.42 -32.39 21.54
N PRO A 181 0.27 -32.57 20.89
CA PRO A 181 -0.07 -31.85 19.68
C PRO A 181 0.02 -30.34 19.91
N GLY A 182 0.78 -29.63 19.06
CA GLY A 182 1.00 -28.19 19.15
C GLY A 182 2.05 -27.75 20.17
N GLN A 183 2.82 -28.66 20.76
CA GLN A 183 3.91 -28.36 21.69
C GLN A 183 5.27 -28.73 21.10
N GLY A 184 6.32 -28.08 21.59
CA GLY A 184 7.71 -28.41 21.27
C GLY A 184 8.27 -27.51 20.16
N MET A 185 8.73 -28.08 19.07
CA MET A 185 9.51 -27.45 18.01
C MET A 185 8.68 -26.74 16.94
N VAL A 186 7.66 -26.06 17.36
CA VAL A 186 6.81 -25.26 16.47
C VAL A 186 6.80 -23.82 16.91
N GLY A 187 6.96 -22.93 15.95
CA GLY A 187 6.77 -21.50 16.14
C GLY A 187 5.58 -21.01 15.33
N ARG A 188 5.11 -19.81 15.62
CA ARG A 188 4.01 -19.18 14.90
C ARG A 188 4.10 -17.67 14.93
N MET A 189 3.35 -17.03 14.02
CA MET A 189 3.10 -15.60 14.05
C MET A 189 1.61 -15.40 14.35
N ALA A 190 1.31 -14.57 15.34
CA ALA A 190 -0.07 -14.24 15.70
C ALA A 190 -0.34 -12.74 15.56
N TRP A 191 -1.60 -12.38 15.29
CA TRP A 191 -2.04 -11.00 15.14
C TRP A 191 -3.40 -10.76 15.79
N MET A 192 -3.57 -9.53 16.30
CA MET A 192 -4.86 -9.07 16.84
C MET A 192 -5.52 -8.16 15.80
N PRO A 193 -6.67 -8.55 15.24
CA PRO A 193 -7.41 -7.70 14.31
C PRO A 193 -8.01 -6.46 14.99
N SER A 194 -8.17 -5.38 14.22
CA SER A 194 -8.80 -4.13 14.71
C SER A 194 -10.34 -4.19 14.79
N SER A 195 -10.95 -5.26 14.27
CA SER A 195 -12.41 -5.39 14.26
C SER A 195 -12.96 -5.71 15.65
N PRO A 196 -14.13 -5.14 16.04
CA PRO A 196 -14.79 -5.52 17.29
C PRO A 196 -15.11 -7.02 17.34
N GLY A 197 -14.75 -7.68 18.44
CA GLY A 197 -14.94 -9.13 18.60
C GLY A 197 -13.94 -10.02 17.86
N GLY A 198 -12.90 -9.41 17.26
CA GLY A 198 -11.78 -10.16 16.74
C GLY A 198 -10.96 -10.79 17.86
N VAL A 199 -10.52 -12.03 17.64
CA VAL A 199 -9.65 -12.76 18.56
C VAL A 199 -8.25 -12.82 18.01
N TRP A 200 -7.27 -13.13 18.85
CA TRP A 200 -5.93 -13.46 18.40
C TRP A 200 -6.01 -14.57 17.36
N THR A 201 -5.45 -14.30 16.21
CA THR A 201 -5.40 -15.21 15.08
C THR A 201 -3.94 -15.52 14.80
N GLU A 202 -3.65 -16.75 14.44
CA GLU A 202 -2.28 -17.23 14.21
C GLU A 202 -2.12 -17.87 12.84
N THR A 203 -0.85 -17.97 12.38
CA THR A 203 -0.47 -18.82 11.26
C THR A 203 -0.62 -20.29 11.63
N GLN A 204 -0.57 -21.17 10.64
CA GLN A 204 -0.24 -22.55 10.93
C GLN A 204 1.16 -22.64 11.57
N ASP A 205 1.30 -23.59 12.46
CA ASP A 205 2.58 -23.91 13.06
C ASP A 205 3.63 -24.20 12.00
N PHE A 206 4.80 -23.61 12.15
CA PHE A 206 5.97 -23.94 11.37
C PHE A 206 7.04 -24.57 12.26
N VAL A 207 7.75 -25.53 11.72
CA VAL A 207 8.76 -26.27 12.49
C VAL A 207 9.99 -25.39 12.68
N VAL A 208 10.48 -25.30 13.92
CA VAL A 208 11.73 -24.63 14.29
C VAL A 208 12.84 -25.65 14.56
N PHE A 209 14.09 -25.24 14.36
CA PHE A 209 15.24 -26.12 14.41
C PHE A 209 16.35 -25.54 15.29
N PRO A 210 17.20 -26.38 15.92
CA PRO A 210 18.42 -25.90 16.57
C PRO A 210 19.34 -25.20 15.57
N GLY A 211 20.08 -24.20 16.04
CA GLY A 211 20.92 -23.33 15.21
C GLY A 211 20.15 -22.12 14.68
N CYS A 212 20.74 -21.43 13.72
CA CYS A 212 20.18 -20.19 13.16
C CYS A 212 19.58 -20.43 11.79
N HIS A 213 18.29 -20.21 11.65
CA HIS A 213 17.59 -20.48 10.40
C HIS A 213 16.58 -19.36 10.09
N PRO A 214 16.62 -18.77 8.87
CA PRO A 214 15.55 -17.91 8.40
C PRO A 214 14.33 -18.77 8.02
N ILE A 215 13.17 -18.38 8.51
CA ILE A 215 11.88 -19.00 8.20
C ILE A 215 11.07 -17.99 7.40
N THR A 216 10.62 -18.37 6.20
CA THR A 216 9.80 -17.50 5.35
C THR A 216 8.41 -18.09 5.18
N ILE A 217 7.37 -17.29 5.44
CA ILE A 217 5.97 -17.67 5.40
C ILE A 217 5.20 -16.64 4.55
N ASP A 218 4.28 -17.12 3.72
CA ASP A 218 3.27 -16.27 3.12
C ASP A 218 2.04 -16.23 4.04
N MET A 219 1.84 -15.12 4.71
CA MET A 219 0.75 -14.88 5.66
C MET A 219 -0.65 -15.00 5.02
N VAL A 220 -0.75 -14.79 3.69
CA VAL A 220 -2.01 -14.89 2.96
C VAL A 220 -2.41 -16.34 2.66
N THR A 221 -1.42 -17.17 2.33
CA THR A 221 -1.66 -18.58 2.00
C THR A 221 -1.61 -19.49 3.21
N SER A 222 -1.10 -19.00 4.35
CA SER A 222 -1.17 -19.72 5.63
C SER A 222 -2.61 -19.70 6.14
N PRO A 223 -3.29 -20.84 6.27
CA PRO A 223 -4.63 -20.88 6.83
C PRO A 223 -4.63 -20.31 8.26
N PRO A 224 -5.51 -19.35 8.57
CA PRO A 224 -5.57 -18.78 9.91
C PRO A 224 -6.26 -19.75 10.89
N ALA A 225 -5.80 -19.76 12.13
CA ALA A 225 -6.42 -20.45 13.25
C ALA A 225 -6.65 -19.50 14.43
N ALA A 226 -7.60 -19.80 15.31
CA ALA A 226 -7.72 -19.07 16.57
C ALA A 226 -6.60 -19.52 17.51
N LEU A 227 -5.95 -18.57 18.18
CA LEU A 227 -4.94 -18.89 19.18
C LEU A 227 -5.59 -19.62 20.36
N ASN A 228 -5.21 -20.85 20.54
CA ASN A 228 -5.56 -21.84 21.58
C ASN A 228 -6.93 -21.73 22.28
N ASP A 229 -7.18 -20.83 23.20
CA ASP A 229 -8.37 -20.89 24.09
C ASP A 229 -9.46 -19.86 23.75
N GLU A 230 -9.29 -19.06 22.69
CA GLU A 230 -10.23 -18.01 22.31
C GLU A 230 -11.29 -18.48 21.30
N ALA A 231 -11.75 -19.71 21.42
CA ALA A 231 -12.61 -20.41 20.45
C ALA A 231 -13.98 -19.76 20.17
N SER A 232 -14.33 -18.65 20.82
CA SER A 232 -15.64 -17.99 20.67
C SER A 232 -15.67 -16.72 19.82
N GLY A 233 -14.53 -16.34 19.19
CA GLY A 233 -14.41 -15.13 18.42
C GLY A 233 -14.31 -15.36 16.90
N ILE A 234 -14.24 -14.25 16.15
CA ILE A 234 -14.11 -14.28 14.70
C ILE A 234 -12.63 -14.45 14.32
N VAL A 235 -12.28 -15.58 13.75
CA VAL A 235 -10.98 -15.83 13.13
C VAL A 235 -10.93 -15.09 11.79
N SER A 236 -9.93 -14.24 11.61
CA SER A 236 -9.81 -13.40 10.42
C SER A 236 -8.52 -13.72 9.67
N GLY A 237 -8.62 -14.01 8.37
CA GLY A 237 -7.46 -14.16 7.50
C GLY A 237 -6.60 -12.89 7.46
N TRP A 238 -5.38 -13.01 6.94
CA TRP A 238 -4.42 -11.89 6.91
C TRP A 238 -4.88 -10.72 6.03
N ARG A 239 -5.45 -10.99 4.85
CA ARG A 239 -5.90 -9.94 3.90
C ARG A 239 -7.01 -9.07 4.46
N GLY A 240 -6.95 -7.79 4.12
CA GLY A 240 -7.96 -6.79 4.53
C GLY A 240 -7.90 -6.43 6.02
N MET A 241 -6.94 -7.00 6.76
CA MET A 241 -6.78 -6.73 8.18
C MET A 241 -5.97 -5.45 8.42
N ARG A 242 -6.17 -4.90 9.61
CA ARG A 242 -5.32 -3.84 10.18
C ARG A 242 -4.94 -4.29 11.58
N PRO A 243 -3.89 -5.10 11.71
CA PRO A 243 -3.48 -5.60 13.00
C PRO A 243 -3.16 -4.46 13.96
N THR A 244 -3.66 -4.55 15.16
CA THR A 244 -3.32 -3.63 16.27
C THR A 244 -2.14 -4.14 17.08
N ARG A 245 -1.87 -5.43 17.00
CA ARG A 245 -0.73 -6.11 17.61
C ARG A 245 -0.24 -7.22 16.72
N LEU A 246 1.05 -7.48 16.79
CA LEU A 246 1.72 -8.58 16.10
C LEU A 246 2.66 -9.25 17.11
N ARG A 247 2.63 -10.59 17.21
CA ARG A 247 3.50 -11.33 18.10
C ARG A 247 4.13 -12.53 17.39
N PHE A 248 5.37 -12.80 17.72
CA PHE A 248 6.10 -13.97 17.32
C PHE A 248 6.22 -14.93 18.51
N ASP A 249 5.73 -16.15 18.35
CA ASP A 249 5.86 -17.24 19.32
C ASP A 249 7.01 -18.13 18.83
N PRO A 250 8.18 -18.07 19.48
CA PRO A 250 9.38 -18.72 18.95
C PRO A 250 9.31 -20.23 19.05
N GLU A 251 8.61 -20.77 20.06
CA GLU A 251 8.49 -22.19 20.30
C GLU A 251 7.40 -22.50 21.35
N GLU A 252 7.01 -23.75 21.48
CA GLU A 252 6.00 -24.24 22.42
C GLU A 252 6.59 -25.34 23.34
N ASP A 253 7.92 -25.42 23.45
CA ASP A 253 8.58 -26.41 24.31
C ASP A 253 8.60 -25.90 25.77
N PRO A 254 8.14 -26.65 26.76
CA PRO A 254 8.17 -26.25 28.15
C PRO A 254 9.59 -26.18 28.75
N GLY A 255 10.61 -26.50 27.98
CA GLY A 255 12.01 -26.42 28.39
C GLY A 255 12.56 -24.99 28.46
N VAL A 256 13.62 -24.80 29.24
CA VAL A 256 14.40 -23.57 29.27
C VAL A 256 15.34 -23.55 28.07
N ARG A 257 15.22 -22.54 27.18
CA ARG A 257 16.00 -22.48 25.96
C ARG A 257 16.53 -21.07 25.71
N GLN A 258 17.77 -20.97 25.29
CA GLN A 258 18.31 -19.71 24.80
C GLN A 258 17.86 -19.50 23.36
N ILE A 259 17.29 -18.33 23.09
CA ILE A 259 16.89 -17.88 21.77
C ILE A 259 17.61 -16.58 21.40
N SER A 260 17.81 -16.38 20.11
CA SER A 260 18.24 -15.10 19.54
C SER A 260 17.44 -14.78 18.30
N LEU A 261 16.55 -13.79 18.39
CA LEU A 261 15.77 -13.27 17.27
C LEU A 261 16.60 -12.17 16.60
N ARG A 262 17.16 -12.46 15.42
CA ARG A 262 18.11 -11.58 14.75
C ARG A 262 17.44 -10.55 13.84
N ASN A 263 16.34 -10.94 13.21
CA ASN A 263 15.62 -10.08 12.29
C ASN A 263 14.21 -10.61 12.08
N VAL A 264 13.26 -9.69 11.95
CA VAL A 264 11.92 -9.98 11.41
C VAL A 264 11.66 -9.02 10.26
N ARG A 265 11.25 -9.54 9.12
CA ARG A 265 10.81 -8.79 7.95
C ARG A 265 9.40 -9.16 7.60
N LEU A 266 8.58 -8.17 7.36
CA LEU A 266 7.25 -8.34 6.80
C LEU A 266 7.19 -7.52 5.51
N ALA A 267 7.46 -8.18 4.41
CA ALA A 267 7.68 -7.54 3.13
C ALA A 267 6.48 -7.67 2.19
N ASP A 268 6.42 -6.79 1.20
CA ASP A 268 5.57 -6.98 0.03
C ASP A 268 6.18 -8.05 -0.89
N ASP A 269 5.51 -8.33 -1.99
CA ASP A 269 6.11 -9.16 -3.02
C ASP A 269 7.36 -8.48 -3.60
N ALA A 270 8.32 -9.26 -4.05
CA ALA A 270 9.55 -8.73 -4.63
C ALA A 270 9.25 -7.76 -5.79
N ALA A 271 10.09 -6.73 -5.90
CA ALA A 271 9.97 -5.74 -6.96
C ALA A 271 9.92 -6.40 -8.34
N PHE A 272 9.13 -5.80 -9.22
CA PHE A 272 9.01 -6.24 -10.60
C PHE A 272 10.31 -6.18 -11.35
N SER A 273 10.53 -7.18 -12.16
CA SER A 273 11.61 -7.19 -13.13
C SER A 273 11.08 -7.67 -14.46
N THR A 274 11.66 -7.19 -15.53
CA THR A 274 11.44 -7.72 -16.88
C THR A 274 12.33 -8.93 -17.16
N SER A 275 13.19 -9.31 -16.21
CA SER A 275 14.08 -10.45 -16.32
C SER A 275 14.49 -10.92 -14.93
N TYR A 276 14.20 -12.17 -14.62
CA TYR A 276 14.49 -12.79 -13.33
C TYR A 276 15.60 -13.83 -13.48
N PRO A 277 16.77 -13.63 -12.86
CA PRO A 277 17.82 -14.65 -12.85
C PRO A 277 17.39 -15.83 -11.96
N ILE A 278 17.15 -16.97 -12.56
CA ILE A 278 16.94 -18.25 -11.87
C ILE A 278 18.28 -18.99 -11.89
N THR A 279 18.90 -19.14 -10.72
CA THR A 279 20.22 -19.78 -10.59
C THR A 279 20.12 -21.11 -9.84
N PHE A 280 20.86 -22.10 -10.30
CA PHE A 280 20.80 -23.44 -9.76
C PHE A 280 22.10 -24.22 -10.01
N VAL A 281 22.31 -25.26 -9.23
CA VAL A 281 23.41 -26.20 -9.40
C VAL A 281 22.89 -27.63 -9.42
N ASP A 282 23.62 -28.52 -10.06
CA ASP A 282 23.47 -29.95 -9.87
C ASP A 282 24.44 -30.40 -8.76
N ALA A 283 23.91 -30.65 -7.56
CA ALA A 283 24.75 -31.07 -6.43
C ALA A 283 25.39 -32.44 -6.62
N ALA A 284 24.85 -33.28 -7.49
CA ALA A 284 25.42 -34.57 -7.87
C ALA A 284 26.53 -34.48 -8.93
N ALA A 285 26.72 -33.30 -9.54
CA ALA A 285 27.62 -33.11 -10.69
C ALA A 285 27.43 -34.16 -11.78
N SER A 286 26.17 -34.48 -12.07
CA SER A 286 25.81 -35.55 -12.99
C SER A 286 26.19 -35.21 -14.45
N THR A 287 26.44 -36.22 -15.26
CA THR A 287 26.80 -36.01 -16.67
C THR A 287 25.56 -35.97 -17.56
N ASN A 288 25.60 -35.11 -18.59
CA ASN A 288 24.54 -34.97 -19.57
C ASN A 288 23.16 -34.58 -18.99
N ALA A 289 23.14 -33.92 -17.83
CA ALA A 289 21.91 -33.44 -17.24
C ALA A 289 21.28 -32.32 -18.08
N LYS A 290 19.96 -32.34 -18.13
CA LYS A 290 19.11 -31.30 -18.67
C LYS A 290 18.23 -30.78 -17.55
N ALA A 291 17.85 -29.49 -17.60
CA ALA A 291 16.94 -28.86 -16.66
C ALA A 291 15.73 -28.31 -17.38
N ASP A 292 14.57 -28.57 -16.79
CA ASP A 292 13.30 -27.96 -17.14
C ASP A 292 12.87 -27.06 -15.98
N ILE A 293 12.55 -25.79 -16.27
CA ILE A 293 12.19 -24.80 -15.28
C ILE A 293 10.68 -24.56 -15.33
N TYR A 294 10.05 -24.61 -14.18
CA TYR A 294 8.63 -24.41 -14.01
C TYR A 294 8.35 -23.27 -13.02
N VAL A 295 7.23 -22.58 -13.21
CA VAL A 295 6.70 -21.60 -12.26
C VAL A 295 5.26 -21.95 -11.91
N THR A 296 4.88 -21.71 -10.65
CA THR A 296 3.52 -21.96 -10.14
C THR A 296 3.09 -20.81 -9.23
N THR A 297 1.80 -20.48 -9.21
CA THR A 297 1.23 -19.48 -8.29
C THR A 297 0.92 -20.04 -6.90
N THR A 298 1.09 -21.35 -6.71
CA THR A 298 0.83 -22.02 -5.43
C THR A 298 2.13 -22.50 -4.83
N GLN A 299 2.46 -22.05 -3.62
CA GLN A 299 3.65 -22.47 -2.90
C GLN A 299 3.64 -24.00 -2.69
N GLY A 300 4.78 -24.62 -2.94
CA GLY A 300 4.94 -26.07 -2.75
C GLY A 300 4.25 -26.96 -3.80
N ALA A 301 3.50 -26.38 -4.75
CA ALA A 301 2.88 -27.14 -5.83
C ALA A 301 3.87 -27.43 -6.96
N TYR A 302 3.61 -28.55 -7.65
CA TYR A 302 4.45 -29.00 -8.79
C TYR A 302 3.61 -29.21 -10.07
N ASN A 303 2.50 -28.51 -10.15
CA ASN A 303 1.62 -28.43 -11.31
C ASN A 303 1.82 -27.13 -12.10
N GLY A 304 3.03 -26.57 -12.03
CA GLY A 304 3.36 -25.28 -12.63
C GLY A 304 3.45 -25.29 -14.14
N THR A 305 3.49 -24.10 -14.70
CA THR A 305 3.71 -23.88 -16.13
C THR A 305 5.20 -24.02 -16.46
N LEU A 306 5.52 -24.77 -17.49
CA LEU A 306 6.88 -24.86 -18.04
C LEU A 306 7.27 -23.52 -18.68
N VAL A 307 8.37 -22.92 -18.20
CA VAL A 307 8.89 -21.66 -18.76
C VAL A 307 10.15 -21.84 -19.55
N LYS A 308 10.89 -22.92 -19.33
CA LYS A 308 12.03 -23.31 -20.17
C LYS A 308 12.30 -24.81 -20.08
N SER A 309 12.53 -25.45 -21.21
CA SER A 309 12.87 -26.87 -21.27
C SER A 309 14.27 -27.13 -21.78
N ASN A 310 14.82 -28.27 -21.41
CA ASN A 310 16.06 -28.87 -21.98
C ASN A 310 17.30 -27.98 -21.87
N ILE A 311 17.43 -27.16 -20.82
CA ILE A 311 18.64 -26.39 -20.53
C ILE A 311 19.78 -27.38 -20.28
N THR A 312 20.91 -27.25 -21.01
CA THR A 312 22.09 -28.07 -20.74
C THR A 312 22.70 -27.61 -19.40
N VAL A 313 22.78 -28.54 -18.45
CA VAL A 313 23.40 -28.28 -17.14
C VAL A 313 24.90 -28.43 -17.25
N THR A 314 25.64 -27.43 -16.80
CA THR A 314 27.09 -27.42 -16.71
C THR A 314 27.55 -27.68 -15.29
N GLY A 315 28.79 -28.13 -15.06
CA GLY A 315 29.36 -28.21 -13.74
C GLY A 315 29.48 -26.79 -13.12
N GLY A 316 28.91 -26.59 -11.95
CA GLY A 316 28.85 -25.31 -11.27
C GLY A 316 27.49 -24.61 -11.39
N VAL A 317 27.48 -23.28 -11.22
CA VAL A 317 26.25 -22.48 -11.21
C VAL A 317 25.74 -22.28 -12.63
N ASN A 318 24.48 -22.64 -12.84
CA ASN A 318 23.75 -22.41 -14.09
C ASN A 318 22.76 -21.25 -13.85
N THR A 319 22.54 -20.40 -14.86
CA THR A 319 21.61 -19.27 -14.79
C THR A 319 20.69 -19.27 -15.99
N PHE A 320 19.39 -19.15 -15.74
CA PHE A 320 18.37 -18.86 -16.74
C PHE A 320 17.70 -17.53 -16.37
N ASN A 321 17.70 -16.58 -17.29
CA ASN A 321 16.99 -15.32 -17.11
C ASN A 321 15.56 -15.48 -17.65
N TRP A 322 14.58 -15.58 -16.75
CA TRP A 322 13.17 -15.65 -17.12
C TRP A 322 12.64 -14.25 -17.43
N ASP A 323 11.95 -14.11 -18.55
CA ASP A 323 11.39 -12.85 -19.07
C ASP A 323 9.87 -12.72 -18.87
N GLY A 324 9.28 -13.55 -18.02
CA GLY A 324 7.84 -13.56 -17.77
C GLY A 324 7.03 -14.23 -18.88
N THR A 325 7.64 -15.07 -19.70
CA THR A 325 6.93 -15.86 -20.73
C THR A 325 6.94 -17.35 -20.41
N ASP A 326 5.97 -18.10 -20.97
CA ASP A 326 5.99 -19.57 -20.98
C ASP A 326 7.01 -20.10 -21.98
N ASN A 327 7.17 -21.43 -22.06
CA ASN A 327 8.10 -22.08 -22.98
C ASN A 327 7.77 -21.87 -24.48
N ASN A 328 6.58 -21.35 -24.79
CA ASN A 328 6.14 -21.02 -26.15
C ASN A 328 6.30 -19.52 -26.45
N GLY A 329 6.78 -18.72 -25.49
CA GLY A 329 6.91 -17.27 -25.61
C GLY A 329 5.61 -16.50 -25.33
N SER A 330 4.57 -17.15 -24.79
CA SER A 330 3.33 -16.46 -24.40
C SER A 330 3.51 -15.77 -23.06
N PRO A 331 3.07 -14.50 -22.91
CA PRO A 331 3.18 -13.78 -21.64
C PRO A 331 2.42 -14.48 -20.50
N MET A 332 3.09 -14.66 -19.38
CA MET A 332 2.47 -15.15 -18.15
C MET A 332 1.66 -14.03 -17.47
N PRO A 333 0.57 -14.35 -16.75
CA PRO A 333 -0.19 -13.39 -15.97
C PRO A 333 0.67 -12.71 -14.89
N ASN A 334 0.34 -11.46 -14.54
CA ASN A 334 0.95 -10.81 -13.39
C ASN A 334 0.57 -11.56 -12.11
N ALA A 335 1.55 -12.14 -11.45
CA ALA A 335 1.35 -12.92 -10.23
C ALA A 335 2.66 -13.12 -9.47
N THR A 336 2.54 -13.59 -8.24
CA THR A 336 3.67 -14.14 -7.49
C THR A 336 3.85 -15.59 -7.89
N TYR A 337 5.06 -15.94 -8.28
CA TYR A 337 5.42 -17.28 -8.74
C TYR A 337 6.47 -17.92 -7.85
N TRP A 338 6.32 -19.22 -7.68
CA TRP A 338 7.29 -20.11 -7.05
C TRP A 338 7.97 -20.91 -8.13
N VAL A 339 9.30 -21.02 -8.07
CA VAL A 339 10.10 -21.71 -9.07
C VAL A 339 10.46 -23.11 -8.58
N TYR A 340 10.32 -24.09 -9.45
CA TYR A 340 10.95 -25.40 -9.25
C TYR A 340 11.62 -25.89 -10.54
N ILE A 341 12.66 -26.67 -10.38
CA ILE A 341 13.48 -27.18 -11.48
C ILE A 341 13.46 -28.69 -11.44
N VAL A 342 13.13 -29.29 -12.58
CA VAL A 342 13.27 -30.72 -12.80
C VAL A 342 14.53 -30.93 -13.61
N MET A 343 15.55 -31.57 -13.04
CA MET A 343 16.72 -32.01 -13.79
C MET A 343 16.58 -33.48 -14.15
N HIS A 344 17.00 -33.87 -15.34
CA HIS A 344 16.89 -35.22 -15.82
C HIS A 344 18.06 -35.60 -16.76
N ASN A 345 18.38 -36.87 -16.76
CA ASN A 345 19.29 -37.53 -17.72
C ASN A 345 18.85 -38.99 -17.91
N THR A 346 19.68 -39.81 -18.57
CA THR A 346 19.37 -41.23 -18.82
C THR A 346 19.36 -42.09 -17.57
N ALA A 347 19.93 -41.61 -16.46
CA ALA A 347 19.99 -42.35 -15.20
C ALA A 347 18.76 -42.07 -14.28
N GLY A 348 18.06 -40.93 -14.51
CA GLY A 348 16.89 -40.57 -13.71
C GLY A 348 16.62 -39.06 -13.68
N SER A 349 15.74 -38.64 -12.76
CA SER A 349 15.39 -37.24 -12.56
C SER A 349 15.37 -36.85 -11.09
N GLY A 350 15.65 -35.55 -10.82
CA GLY A 350 15.52 -34.96 -9.50
C GLY A 350 14.76 -33.64 -9.59
N VAL A 351 14.21 -33.16 -8.47
CA VAL A 351 13.46 -31.90 -8.38
C VAL A 351 14.03 -31.03 -7.28
N GLY A 352 14.29 -29.76 -7.59
CA GLY A 352 14.66 -28.72 -6.63
C GLY A 352 13.63 -27.59 -6.63
N TYR A 353 13.33 -27.05 -5.45
CA TYR A 353 12.37 -25.97 -5.26
C TYR A 353 13.08 -24.71 -4.74
N ALA A 354 12.73 -23.52 -5.25
CA ALA A 354 13.27 -22.27 -4.75
C ALA A 354 12.75 -21.98 -3.34
N THR A 355 13.62 -21.42 -2.50
CA THR A 355 13.27 -21.07 -1.11
C THR A 355 12.42 -19.82 -0.97
N GLY A 356 12.37 -18.98 -2.04
CA GLY A 356 11.56 -17.77 -2.07
C GLY A 356 10.81 -17.60 -3.39
N PRO A 357 9.75 -16.79 -3.41
CA PRO A 357 9.00 -16.47 -4.61
C PRO A 357 9.70 -15.43 -5.47
N LEU A 358 9.27 -15.32 -6.71
CA LEU A 358 9.46 -14.14 -7.53
C LEU A 358 8.10 -13.56 -7.91
N ARG A 359 8.06 -12.27 -8.25
CA ARG A 359 6.83 -11.61 -8.69
C ARG A 359 6.98 -11.11 -10.10
N GLU A 360 6.19 -11.68 -10.99
CA GLU A 360 6.01 -11.15 -12.34
C GLU A 360 4.89 -10.11 -12.31
N GLU A 361 5.23 -8.85 -12.55
CA GLU A 361 4.28 -7.80 -12.85
C GLU A 361 4.88 -6.89 -13.91
N LYS A 362 4.26 -6.84 -15.05
CA LYS A 362 4.59 -5.82 -16.04
C LYS A 362 4.12 -4.49 -15.51
N PRO A 363 4.97 -3.45 -15.49
CA PRO A 363 4.53 -2.13 -15.11
C PRO A 363 3.29 -1.77 -15.93
N VAL A 364 2.12 -1.74 -15.31
CA VAL A 364 0.93 -1.20 -15.94
C VAL A 364 1.19 0.28 -16.09
N ALA A 365 1.43 0.73 -17.31
CA ALA A 365 1.53 2.16 -17.58
C ALA A 365 0.26 2.82 -17.03
N PRO A 366 0.39 3.91 -16.23
CA PRO A 366 -0.77 4.56 -15.66
C PRO A 366 -1.76 4.92 -16.78
N THR A 367 -3.01 4.54 -16.62
CA THR A 367 -4.01 4.63 -17.68
C THR A 367 -4.49 6.07 -17.85
N PRO A 368 -4.21 6.72 -19.00
CA PRO A 368 -4.75 8.04 -19.29
C PRO A 368 -6.28 8.01 -19.31
N SER A 369 -6.90 8.99 -18.65
CA SER A 369 -8.31 8.92 -18.31
C SER A 369 -9.06 10.19 -18.64
N TYR A 370 -10.35 10.01 -18.99
CA TYR A 370 -11.31 11.06 -19.31
C TYR A 370 -12.09 11.45 -18.07
N TYR A 371 -12.32 12.74 -17.87
CA TYR A 371 -13.17 13.24 -16.78
C TYR A 371 -14.65 13.19 -17.18
N VAL A 372 -15.49 12.71 -16.29
CA VAL A 372 -16.94 12.73 -16.40
C VAL A 372 -17.49 13.55 -15.24
N PRO A 373 -17.98 14.78 -15.48
CA PRO A 373 -18.54 15.61 -14.44
C PRO A 373 -19.92 15.09 -14.00
N LEU A 374 -20.19 15.16 -12.71
CA LEU A 374 -21.47 14.82 -12.11
C LEU A 374 -22.14 16.05 -11.49
N THR A 375 -23.46 16.00 -11.31
CA THR A 375 -24.13 16.81 -10.30
C THR A 375 -23.68 16.32 -8.95
N PRO A 376 -23.21 17.19 -8.04
CA PRO A 376 -22.66 16.73 -6.76
C PRO A 376 -23.60 15.83 -5.98
N ALA A 377 -23.11 14.73 -5.45
CA ALA A 377 -23.86 13.76 -4.68
C ALA A 377 -23.08 13.30 -3.43
N ARG A 378 -23.74 13.17 -2.29
CA ARG A 378 -23.11 12.73 -1.05
C ARG A 378 -22.77 11.24 -1.10
N LEU A 379 -21.54 10.89 -0.72
CA LEU A 379 -21.07 9.52 -0.58
C LEU A 379 -20.81 9.14 0.88
N LEU A 380 -20.45 10.12 1.73
CA LEU A 380 -20.14 9.92 3.14
C LEU A 380 -20.64 11.11 3.96
N ASP A 381 -21.28 10.81 5.08
CA ASP A 381 -21.51 11.78 6.16
C ASP A 381 -21.51 11.03 7.51
N THR A 382 -20.44 11.15 8.26
CA THR A 382 -20.28 10.41 9.53
C THR A 382 -21.24 10.89 10.62
N ARG A 383 -21.87 12.04 10.46
CA ARG A 383 -22.89 12.56 11.38
C ARG A 383 -24.24 11.85 11.22
N THR A 384 -24.55 11.36 10.03
CA THR A 384 -25.83 10.76 9.67
C THR A 384 -25.75 9.27 9.36
N GLY A 385 -24.53 8.73 9.17
CA GLY A 385 -24.30 7.35 8.78
C GLY A 385 -24.40 7.08 7.28
N GLU A 386 -24.52 8.12 6.43
CA GLU A 386 -24.44 7.95 5.00
C GLU A 386 -23.03 7.47 4.61
N GLY A 387 -22.96 6.45 3.75
CA GLY A 387 -21.70 5.78 3.43
C GLY A 387 -21.25 4.69 4.42
N GLY A 388 -22.10 4.35 5.42
CA GLY A 388 -21.90 3.22 6.33
C GLY A 388 -21.13 3.51 7.61
N ASN A 389 -20.62 4.73 7.81
CA ASN A 389 -19.94 5.13 9.04
C ASN A 389 -20.71 6.24 9.75
N ILE A 390 -21.18 6.01 10.99
CA ILE A 390 -21.99 6.93 11.81
C ILE A 390 -21.19 7.55 12.96
N VAL A 391 -19.90 7.32 13.05
CA VAL A 391 -19.06 7.85 14.14
C VAL A 391 -17.96 8.73 13.57
N PRO A 392 -17.58 9.81 14.29
CA PRO A 392 -16.43 10.63 13.93
C PRO A 392 -15.16 9.78 13.77
N LEU A 393 -14.30 10.14 12.83
CA LEU A 393 -12.98 9.51 12.70
C LEU A 393 -12.09 9.94 13.86
N SER A 394 -11.60 8.96 14.63
CA SER A 394 -10.68 9.18 15.75
C SER A 394 -9.24 9.37 15.30
N THR A 395 -8.36 9.76 16.22
CA THR A 395 -6.90 9.90 15.99
C THR A 395 -6.31 8.64 15.40
N GLY A 396 -5.57 8.77 14.29
CA GLY A 396 -4.86 7.66 13.67
C GLY A 396 -5.76 6.66 12.94
N VAL A 397 -7.06 6.92 12.83
CA VAL A 397 -8.04 6.04 12.20
C VAL A 397 -8.33 6.49 10.78
N PHE A 398 -8.49 5.55 9.86
CA PHE A 398 -9.04 5.79 8.54
C PHE A 398 -10.32 4.99 8.32
N THR A 399 -11.14 5.46 7.39
CA THR A 399 -12.31 4.74 6.87
C THR A 399 -12.12 4.44 5.39
N GLU A 400 -12.57 3.26 4.95
CA GLU A 400 -12.66 2.94 3.53
C GLU A 400 -14.01 3.41 2.99
N LEU A 401 -13.97 4.29 2.02
CA LEU A 401 -15.16 4.80 1.33
C LEU A 401 -15.32 4.09 -0.02
N ASN A 402 -16.44 3.40 -0.20
CA ASN A 402 -16.81 2.89 -1.51
C ASN A 402 -17.20 4.07 -2.42
N VAL A 403 -16.53 4.20 -3.56
CA VAL A 403 -16.77 5.30 -4.51
C VAL A 403 -17.33 4.82 -5.84
N MET A 404 -17.29 3.51 -6.13
CA MET A 404 -17.85 2.94 -7.35
C MET A 404 -19.28 2.40 -7.13
N GLY A 405 -20.15 2.59 -8.13
CA GLY A 405 -21.54 2.15 -8.10
C GLY A 405 -22.47 3.03 -7.25
N VAL A 406 -22.00 4.17 -6.75
CA VAL A 406 -22.74 5.10 -5.88
C VAL A 406 -22.61 6.55 -6.38
N GLY A 407 -23.56 7.41 -6.05
CA GLY A 407 -23.48 8.85 -6.36
C GLY A 407 -23.36 9.19 -7.85
N GLY A 408 -23.77 8.30 -8.75
CA GLY A 408 -23.62 8.47 -10.20
C GLY A 408 -22.27 7.98 -10.77
N VAL A 409 -21.40 7.45 -9.94
CA VAL A 409 -20.12 6.83 -10.36
C VAL A 409 -20.39 5.40 -10.83
N PRO A 410 -19.88 4.94 -11.99
CA PRO A 410 -20.10 3.57 -12.47
C PRO A 410 -19.50 2.50 -11.54
N PRO A 411 -20.01 1.25 -11.58
CA PRO A 411 -19.50 0.16 -10.77
C PRO A 411 -18.16 -0.41 -11.24
N SER A 412 -17.65 0.05 -12.41
CA SER A 412 -16.37 -0.41 -12.97
C SER A 412 -15.77 0.62 -13.92
N GLY A 413 -14.48 0.46 -14.27
CA GLY A 413 -13.80 1.30 -15.27
C GLY A 413 -13.39 2.69 -14.75
N VAL A 414 -13.50 2.96 -13.45
CA VAL A 414 -13.13 4.22 -12.81
C VAL A 414 -11.67 4.17 -12.37
N THR A 415 -10.90 5.17 -12.76
CA THR A 415 -9.46 5.27 -12.45
C THR A 415 -9.18 6.25 -11.32
N ALA A 416 -10.00 7.30 -11.17
CA ALA A 416 -9.93 8.26 -10.08
C ALA A 416 -11.31 8.88 -9.82
N VAL A 417 -11.50 9.41 -8.61
CA VAL A 417 -12.71 10.12 -8.21
C VAL A 417 -12.36 11.55 -7.78
N VAL A 418 -13.28 12.47 -8.05
CA VAL A 418 -13.19 13.87 -7.62
C VAL A 418 -14.28 14.14 -6.60
N MET A 419 -13.88 14.53 -5.40
CA MET A 419 -14.79 14.74 -4.27
C MET A 419 -14.50 16.07 -3.59
N ASN A 420 -15.52 16.76 -3.13
CA ASN A 420 -15.34 17.77 -2.10
C ASN A 420 -15.38 17.08 -0.74
N VAL A 421 -14.26 17.04 -0.06
CA VAL A 421 -14.15 16.44 1.29
C VAL A 421 -14.22 17.58 2.30
N THR A 422 -15.08 17.45 3.30
CA THR A 422 -15.28 18.45 4.36
C THR A 422 -15.06 17.80 5.72
N VAL A 423 -14.18 18.39 6.50
CA VAL A 423 -14.04 18.12 7.93
C VAL A 423 -14.95 19.06 8.70
N THR A 424 -15.65 18.57 9.71
CA THR A 424 -16.46 19.41 10.61
C THR A 424 -16.33 18.96 12.06
N SER A 425 -16.43 19.93 12.98
CA SER A 425 -16.36 19.72 14.42
C SER A 425 -15.09 18.97 14.91
N PRO A 426 -13.90 19.20 14.35
CA PRO A 426 -12.68 18.56 14.85
C PRO A 426 -12.39 19.00 16.30
N THR A 427 -11.92 18.06 17.11
CA THR A 427 -11.62 18.30 18.54
C THR A 427 -10.18 18.74 18.79
N LEU A 428 -9.23 18.40 17.90
CA LEU A 428 -7.83 18.80 17.95
C LEU A 428 -7.36 19.34 16.59
N PRO A 429 -6.25 20.10 16.53
CA PRO A 429 -5.61 20.44 15.25
C PRO A 429 -5.15 19.18 14.54
N GLY A 430 -5.39 19.09 13.24
CA GLY A 430 -5.04 17.89 12.47
C GLY A 430 -5.16 18.08 10.98
N TYR A 431 -5.10 16.95 10.27
CA TYR A 431 -5.28 16.87 8.82
C TYR A 431 -6.00 15.59 8.42
N VAL A 432 -6.62 15.64 7.24
CA VAL A 432 -7.15 14.47 6.56
C VAL A 432 -6.29 14.15 5.35
N THR A 433 -5.99 12.86 5.17
CA THR A 433 -5.34 12.30 3.97
C THR A 433 -6.30 11.39 3.24
N ALA A 434 -6.37 11.52 1.91
CA ALA A 434 -7.10 10.64 1.02
C ALA A 434 -6.12 9.91 0.08
N TRP A 435 -6.27 8.57 -0.05
CA TRP A 435 -5.44 7.75 -0.94
C TRP A 435 -6.16 6.50 -1.41
N PRO A 436 -5.66 5.81 -2.47
CA PRO A 436 -6.27 4.57 -2.96
C PRO A 436 -6.30 3.48 -1.89
N SER A 437 -7.43 2.81 -1.71
CA SER A 437 -7.50 1.63 -0.84
C SER A 437 -6.63 0.50 -1.40
N GLY A 438 -5.91 -0.20 -0.53
CA GLY A 438 -4.92 -1.21 -0.91
C GLY A 438 -3.50 -0.68 -1.12
N GLU A 439 -3.29 0.65 -1.13
CA GLU A 439 -1.97 1.27 -1.16
C GLU A 439 -1.58 1.80 0.24
N ASP A 440 -0.27 2.03 0.45
CA ASP A 440 0.21 2.61 1.71
C ASP A 440 -0.28 4.04 1.89
N GLN A 441 -0.47 4.45 3.15
CA GLN A 441 -0.78 5.82 3.47
C GLN A 441 0.39 6.75 3.10
N PRO A 442 0.20 7.70 2.18
CA PRO A 442 1.25 8.64 1.79
C PRO A 442 1.46 9.72 2.85
N VAL A 443 2.66 10.31 2.86
CA VAL A 443 3.00 11.46 3.71
C VAL A 443 2.54 12.76 3.04
N VAL A 444 1.23 12.91 2.87
CA VAL A 444 0.57 14.09 2.27
C VAL A 444 -0.62 14.51 3.12
N SER A 445 -1.14 15.73 2.89
CA SER A 445 -2.40 16.16 3.47
C SER A 445 -3.31 16.77 2.41
N ASN A 446 -4.60 16.40 2.44
CA ASN A 446 -5.61 17.00 1.56
C ASN A 446 -6.31 18.18 2.24
N LEU A 447 -6.62 18.04 3.53
CA LEU A 447 -7.24 19.09 4.35
C LEU A 447 -6.45 19.25 5.63
N ASN A 448 -6.35 20.51 6.10
CA ASN A 448 -5.77 20.83 7.41
C ASN A 448 -6.77 21.68 8.18
N PHE A 449 -6.89 21.45 9.48
CA PHE A 449 -7.93 22.06 10.31
C PHE A 449 -7.46 22.34 11.73
N LEU A 450 -8.13 23.31 12.37
CA LEU A 450 -8.05 23.58 13.80
C LEU A 450 -9.37 23.16 14.50
N PRO A 451 -9.37 23.02 15.83
CA PRO A 451 -10.57 22.63 16.60
C PRO A 451 -11.79 23.49 16.26
N GLY A 452 -12.95 22.86 16.11
CA GLY A 452 -14.22 23.51 15.84
C GLY A 452 -14.42 24.09 14.44
N GLN A 453 -13.45 23.96 13.54
CA GLN A 453 -13.57 24.45 12.18
C GLN A 453 -14.41 23.50 11.30
N THR A 454 -15.03 24.10 10.27
CA THR A 454 -15.55 23.35 9.12
C THR A 454 -14.75 23.75 7.88
N VAL A 455 -13.98 22.80 7.33
CA VAL A 455 -13.01 23.07 6.25
C VAL A 455 -13.28 22.10 5.09
N PRO A 456 -13.65 22.60 3.90
CA PRO A 456 -13.72 21.81 2.68
C PRO A 456 -12.42 21.90 1.89
N ASN A 457 -12.15 20.90 1.07
CA ASN A 457 -11.22 20.97 -0.04
C ASN A 457 -11.63 20.01 -1.15
N LEU A 458 -11.39 20.39 -2.40
CA LEU A 458 -11.53 19.45 -3.52
C LEU A 458 -10.40 18.42 -3.42
N VAL A 459 -10.73 17.17 -3.65
CA VAL A 459 -9.77 16.04 -3.61
C VAL A 459 -9.95 15.22 -4.86
N THR A 460 -8.90 15.13 -5.67
CA THR A 460 -8.82 14.16 -6.77
C THR A 460 -7.94 13.01 -6.30
N VAL A 461 -8.49 11.80 -6.26
CA VAL A 461 -7.77 10.63 -5.75
C VAL A 461 -7.96 9.43 -6.67
N LYS A 462 -6.87 8.73 -6.96
CA LYS A 462 -6.88 7.44 -7.65
C LYS A 462 -7.75 6.45 -6.90
N VAL A 463 -8.53 5.64 -7.60
CA VAL A 463 -9.36 4.60 -6.98
C VAL A 463 -8.53 3.33 -6.80
N GLY A 464 -8.60 2.73 -5.63
CA GLY A 464 -7.94 1.45 -5.35
C GLY A 464 -8.56 0.29 -6.15
N ALA A 465 -7.84 -0.83 -6.23
CA ALA A 465 -8.24 -2.00 -7.02
C ALA A 465 -9.61 -2.59 -6.59
N ASN A 466 -10.02 -2.36 -5.34
CA ASN A 466 -11.30 -2.79 -4.77
C ASN A 466 -12.45 -1.77 -4.98
N GLY A 467 -12.22 -0.68 -5.73
CA GLY A 467 -13.23 0.36 -5.97
C GLY A 467 -13.43 1.35 -4.83
N LYS A 468 -12.46 1.44 -3.90
CA LYS A 468 -12.53 2.27 -2.70
C LYS A 468 -11.38 3.26 -2.61
N VAL A 469 -11.58 4.26 -1.76
CA VAL A 469 -10.55 5.20 -1.30
C VAL A 469 -10.52 5.22 0.22
N ASN A 470 -9.36 5.53 0.80
CA ASN A 470 -9.20 5.70 2.24
C ASN A 470 -9.26 7.18 2.61
N LEU A 471 -9.86 7.48 3.77
CA LEU A 471 -9.88 8.81 4.40
C LEU A 471 -9.37 8.66 5.84
N PHE A 472 -8.24 9.28 6.16
CA PHE A 472 -7.54 9.17 7.45
C PHE A 472 -7.62 10.47 8.23
N ASN A 473 -7.81 10.38 9.55
CA ASN A 473 -7.71 11.51 10.46
C ASN A 473 -6.46 11.41 11.35
N SER A 474 -5.63 12.46 11.33
CA SER A 474 -4.34 12.46 12.04
C SER A 474 -4.46 12.69 13.55
N ALA A 475 -5.47 13.46 14.04
CA ALA A 475 -5.57 13.82 15.44
C ALA A 475 -7.00 14.17 15.89
N GLY A 476 -7.30 13.88 17.15
CA GLY A 476 -8.61 14.11 17.74
C GLY A 476 -9.73 13.31 17.08
N ASN A 477 -10.96 13.74 17.32
CA ASN A 477 -12.14 13.22 16.64
C ASN A 477 -12.63 14.26 15.65
N THR A 478 -13.06 13.85 14.46
CA THR A 478 -13.64 14.76 13.47
C THR A 478 -14.72 14.07 12.65
N ASP A 479 -15.80 14.76 12.36
CA ASP A 479 -16.75 14.32 11.34
C ASP A 479 -16.22 14.62 9.95
N VAL A 480 -16.47 13.69 9.03
CA VAL A 480 -16.06 13.78 7.64
C VAL A 480 -17.26 13.62 6.72
N ILE A 481 -17.31 14.51 5.73
CA ILE A 481 -18.32 14.51 4.67
C ILE A 481 -17.58 14.40 3.34
N ALA A 482 -18.07 13.58 2.41
CA ALA A 482 -17.53 13.50 1.06
C ALA A 482 -18.66 13.58 0.03
N ASP A 483 -18.61 14.59 -0.83
CA ASP A 483 -19.56 14.82 -1.91
C ASP A 483 -18.84 14.63 -3.24
N VAL A 484 -19.24 13.63 -4.06
CA VAL A 484 -18.62 13.41 -5.37
C VAL A 484 -19.07 14.47 -6.37
N ALA A 485 -18.11 15.03 -7.13
CA ALA A 485 -18.35 16.01 -8.21
C ALA A 485 -18.09 15.44 -9.62
N GLY A 486 -17.44 14.28 -9.69
CA GLY A 486 -17.14 13.61 -10.95
C GLY A 486 -16.14 12.48 -10.76
N TYR A 487 -15.81 11.83 -11.86
CA TYR A 487 -14.85 10.72 -11.86
C TYR A 487 -14.04 10.70 -13.16
N TYR A 488 -12.92 9.99 -13.12
CA TYR A 488 -12.11 9.70 -14.30
C TYR A 488 -12.27 8.25 -14.71
N THR A 489 -12.29 8.02 -16.04
CA THR A 489 -12.46 6.68 -16.63
C THR A 489 -11.53 6.48 -17.82
N ALA A 490 -11.08 5.25 -18.03
CA ALA A 490 -10.29 4.87 -19.21
C ALA A 490 -11.14 4.87 -20.50
N THR A 491 -12.46 4.69 -20.37
CA THR A 491 -13.37 4.65 -21.49
C THR A 491 -13.82 6.07 -21.88
N PRO A 492 -13.69 6.48 -23.15
CA PRO A 492 -14.16 7.78 -23.60
C PRO A 492 -15.66 7.99 -23.31
N PRO A 493 -16.07 9.09 -22.67
CA PRO A 493 -17.48 9.44 -22.53
C PRO A 493 -18.09 9.86 -23.89
N ALA A 494 -19.40 9.91 -23.98
CA ALA A 494 -20.11 10.33 -25.20
C ALA A 494 -19.72 11.76 -25.66
N SER A 495 -19.30 12.62 -24.74
CA SER A 495 -18.82 13.97 -25.03
C SER A 495 -17.88 14.48 -23.93
N GLY A 496 -16.89 15.26 -24.30
CA GLY A 496 -15.96 15.93 -23.37
C GLY A 496 -14.91 14.98 -22.80
N GLY A 497 -14.44 15.32 -21.60
CA GLY A 497 -13.56 14.49 -20.78
C GLY A 497 -12.07 14.77 -20.89
N ARG A 498 -11.61 15.51 -21.89
CA ARG A 498 -10.21 15.94 -22.03
C ARG A 498 -10.02 17.32 -21.42
N PHE A 499 -9.00 17.48 -20.62
CA PHE A 499 -8.70 18.74 -19.92
C PHE A 499 -7.87 19.67 -20.79
N THR A 500 -8.31 20.92 -20.86
CA THR A 500 -7.54 22.04 -21.39
C THR A 500 -7.45 23.11 -20.32
N ALA A 501 -6.24 23.35 -19.81
CA ALA A 501 -6.01 24.46 -18.89
C ALA A 501 -5.97 25.80 -19.65
N VAL A 502 -6.46 26.86 -19.03
CA VAL A 502 -6.37 28.26 -19.53
C VAL A 502 -5.58 29.10 -18.55
N THR A 503 -5.08 30.22 -19.01
CA THR A 503 -4.59 31.26 -18.08
C THR A 503 -5.77 31.70 -17.23
N PRO A 504 -5.62 31.70 -15.88
CA PRO A 504 -6.73 32.08 -14.99
C PRO A 504 -7.35 33.41 -15.39
N ASP A 505 -8.67 33.40 -15.61
CA ASP A 505 -9.43 34.59 -16.01
C ASP A 505 -10.72 34.71 -15.18
N ARG A 506 -11.08 35.96 -14.84
CA ARG A 506 -12.21 36.25 -13.97
C ARG A 506 -13.54 36.22 -14.73
N LEU A 507 -14.41 35.29 -14.35
CA LEU A 507 -15.75 35.16 -14.91
C LEU A 507 -16.80 35.88 -14.06
N LEU A 508 -16.60 35.92 -12.74
CA LEU A 508 -17.50 36.55 -11.77
C LEU A 508 -16.69 37.33 -10.73
N ASP A 509 -17.07 38.55 -10.45
CA ASP A 509 -16.71 39.32 -9.27
C ASP A 509 -17.88 40.21 -8.84
N THR A 510 -18.56 39.82 -7.76
CA THR A 510 -19.72 40.60 -7.29
C THR A 510 -19.33 41.90 -6.62
N ARG A 511 -18.02 42.18 -6.39
CA ARG A 511 -17.49 43.43 -5.81
C ARG A 511 -17.34 44.52 -6.82
N ASP A 512 -17.16 44.21 -8.10
CA ASP A 512 -16.93 45.17 -9.17
C ASP A 512 -17.93 45.06 -10.34
N GLY A 513 -18.85 44.07 -10.26
CA GLY A 513 -19.87 43.86 -11.27
C GLY A 513 -19.46 42.99 -12.43
N THR A 514 -18.28 42.42 -12.42
CA THR A 514 -17.84 41.44 -13.44
C THR A 514 -18.77 40.22 -13.43
N GLY A 515 -19.32 39.85 -14.57
CA GLY A 515 -20.21 38.66 -14.73
C GLY A 515 -21.64 38.85 -14.18
N THR A 516 -21.97 40.03 -13.62
CA THR A 516 -23.28 40.36 -13.03
C THR A 516 -24.03 41.43 -13.82
N ASN A 517 -23.64 41.69 -15.06
CA ASN A 517 -24.15 42.78 -15.87
C ASN A 517 -23.95 44.17 -15.19
N GLY A 518 -22.85 44.37 -14.44
CA GLY A 518 -22.52 45.59 -13.75
C GLY A 518 -23.18 45.77 -12.38
N SER A 519 -23.94 44.78 -11.90
CA SER A 519 -24.53 44.79 -10.53
C SER A 519 -23.44 44.50 -9.49
N ILE A 520 -23.19 45.47 -8.62
CA ILE A 520 -22.25 45.36 -7.49
C ILE A 520 -23.06 45.09 -6.23
N ALA A 521 -23.21 43.80 -5.89
CA ALA A 521 -23.92 43.42 -4.68
C ALA A 521 -23.47 42.01 -4.21
N PRO A 522 -23.33 41.80 -2.89
CA PRO A 522 -23.10 40.46 -2.35
C PRO A 522 -24.31 39.55 -2.58
N ILE A 523 -24.10 38.23 -2.63
CA ILE A 523 -25.18 37.25 -2.71
C ILE A 523 -25.79 37.16 -1.30
N GLY A 524 -27.08 37.50 -1.17
CA GLY A 524 -27.81 37.40 0.10
C GLY A 524 -28.15 35.97 0.52
N PRO A 525 -28.77 35.79 1.71
CA PRO A 525 -29.13 34.48 2.23
C PRO A 525 -30.19 33.81 1.32
N GLY A 526 -29.94 32.56 0.98
CA GLY A 526 -30.79 31.81 0.03
C GLY A 526 -30.66 32.25 -1.44
N GLY A 527 -29.80 33.24 -1.71
CA GLY A 527 -29.61 33.79 -3.04
C GLY A 527 -28.86 32.83 -3.99
N VAL A 528 -29.21 32.93 -5.27
CA VAL A 528 -28.59 32.18 -6.36
C VAL A 528 -28.12 33.14 -7.44
N ILE A 529 -26.92 32.94 -7.95
CA ILE A 529 -26.42 33.60 -9.17
C ILE A 529 -26.04 32.58 -10.21
N ASN A 530 -26.38 32.81 -11.48
CA ASN A 530 -25.97 31.98 -12.60
C ASN A 530 -24.79 32.65 -13.32
N VAL A 531 -23.72 31.89 -13.49
CA VAL A 531 -22.45 32.34 -14.06
C VAL A 531 -22.27 31.70 -15.43
N ALA A 532 -22.18 32.52 -16.48
CA ALA A 532 -21.81 32.05 -17.81
C ALA A 532 -20.34 31.61 -17.80
N VAL A 533 -20.08 30.33 -18.06
CA VAL A 533 -18.74 29.73 -18.04
C VAL A 533 -18.25 29.30 -19.42
N THR A 534 -19.10 29.33 -20.44
CA THR A 534 -18.72 29.06 -21.84
C THR A 534 -18.67 30.35 -22.65
N GLY A 535 -17.82 30.38 -23.69
CA GLY A 535 -17.63 31.56 -24.56
C GLY A 535 -16.85 32.72 -23.89
N ARG A 536 -16.24 32.49 -22.73
CA ARG A 536 -15.50 33.50 -21.93
C ARG A 536 -14.26 32.88 -21.32
N GLY A 537 -13.28 33.69 -20.94
CA GLY A 537 -12.07 33.26 -20.23
C GLY A 537 -11.28 32.17 -20.95
N GLY A 538 -11.26 32.14 -22.28
CA GLY A 538 -10.63 31.09 -23.06
C GLY A 538 -11.43 29.77 -23.16
N VAL A 539 -12.62 29.69 -22.55
CA VAL A 539 -13.52 28.52 -22.65
C VAL A 539 -14.35 28.59 -23.93
N PRO A 540 -14.36 27.55 -24.77
CA PRO A 540 -15.21 27.51 -25.98
C PRO A 540 -16.69 27.74 -25.68
N ALA A 541 -17.42 28.33 -26.64
CA ALA A 541 -18.87 28.54 -26.50
C ALA A 541 -19.70 27.26 -26.51
N THR A 542 -19.18 26.19 -27.11
CA THR A 542 -19.86 24.88 -27.26
C THR A 542 -18.89 23.72 -27.06
N GLY A 543 -19.42 22.51 -26.82
CA GLY A 543 -18.63 21.29 -26.70
C GLY A 543 -17.88 21.15 -25.36
N VAL A 544 -18.26 21.92 -24.34
CA VAL A 544 -17.70 21.88 -23.00
C VAL A 544 -18.62 21.10 -22.08
N SER A 545 -18.10 20.04 -21.46
CA SER A 545 -18.84 19.19 -20.53
C SER A 545 -18.69 19.64 -19.07
N GLY A 546 -17.57 20.28 -18.73
CA GLY A 546 -17.27 20.72 -17.37
C GLY A 546 -16.23 21.84 -17.36
N VAL A 547 -16.17 22.57 -16.27
CA VAL A 547 -15.19 23.65 -16.02
C VAL A 547 -14.48 23.47 -14.69
N ALA A 548 -13.22 23.92 -14.64
CA ALA A 548 -12.42 24.03 -13.42
C ALA A 548 -12.40 25.50 -13.00
N LEU A 549 -12.97 25.79 -11.83
CA LEU A 549 -13.09 27.13 -11.28
C LEU A 549 -12.39 27.23 -9.93
N ASN A 550 -11.62 28.26 -9.69
CA ASN A 550 -11.30 28.67 -8.34
C ASN A 550 -12.35 29.67 -7.86
N VAL A 551 -13.17 29.26 -6.91
CA VAL A 551 -14.25 30.09 -6.37
C VAL A 551 -13.80 30.62 -5.02
N THR A 552 -13.97 31.93 -4.79
CA THR A 552 -13.58 32.59 -3.53
C THR A 552 -14.80 33.26 -2.92
N VAL A 553 -15.08 32.93 -1.69
CA VAL A 553 -15.96 33.69 -0.80
C VAL A 553 -15.16 34.85 -0.23
N ASP A 554 -15.71 36.07 -0.28
CA ASP A 554 -15.05 37.26 0.25
C ASP A 554 -16.01 38.09 1.10
N GLN A 555 -15.50 38.56 2.25
CA GLN A 555 -16.23 39.41 3.21
C GLN A 555 -17.62 38.85 3.60
N PRO A 556 -17.76 37.57 3.98
CA PRO A 556 -19.03 37.07 4.46
C PRO A 556 -19.38 37.73 5.81
N ASN A 557 -20.64 38.14 5.97
CA ASN A 557 -21.08 38.77 7.20
C ASN A 557 -21.68 37.79 8.23
N ASP A 558 -21.81 36.51 7.84
CA ASP A 558 -22.27 35.41 8.71
C ASP A 558 -21.58 34.11 8.32
N ASN A 559 -21.72 33.07 9.15
CA ASN A 559 -21.28 31.72 8.85
C ASN A 559 -22.20 31.11 7.79
N GLY A 560 -21.62 30.37 6.84
CA GLY A 560 -22.45 29.78 5.78
C GLY A 560 -21.67 28.83 4.90
N PHE A 561 -22.33 28.43 3.82
CA PHE A 561 -21.73 27.62 2.77
C PHE A 561 -22.22 28.07 1.39
N LEU A 562 -21.38 27.81 0.37
CA LEU A 562 -21.80 27.84 -1.02
C LEU A 562 -22.04 26.43 -1.56
N THR A 563 -22.97 26.35 -2.51
CA THR A 563 -23.14 25.18 -3.38
C THR A 563 -22.99 25.63 -4.83
N VAL A 564 -22.17 24.92 -5.60
CA VAL A 564 -22.01 25.11 -7.05
C VAL A 564 -22.55 23.88 -7.77
N TRP A 565 -23.45 24.09 -8.76
CA TRP A 565 -24.05 22.98 -9.53
C TRP A 565 -24.42 23.42 -10.96
N PRO A 566 -24.74 22.45 -11.88
CA PRO A 566 -25.14 22.80 -13.25
C PRO A 566 -26.44 23.62 -13.26
N THR A 567 -26.46 24.74 -13.95
CA THR A 567 -27.69 25.54 -14.12
C THR A 567 -28.78 24.73 -14.81
N GLY A 568 -30.00 24.80 -14.31
CA GLY A 568 -31.14 24.07 -14.83
C GLY A 568 -31.38 22.70 -14.19
N GLU A 569 -30.45 22.23 -13.35
CA GLU A 569 -30.64 21.04 -12.53
C GLU A 569 -31.10 21.41 -11.10
N ALA A 570 -31.63 20.46 -10.36
CA ALA A 570 -31.99 20.70 -8.96
C ALA A 570 -30.72 20.94 -8.10
N LYS A 571 -30.83 21.90 -7.15
CA LYS A 571 -29.73 22.15 -6.21
C LYS A 571 -29.43 20.91 -5.37
N PRO A 572 -28.21 20.34 -5.38
CA PRO A 572 -27.88 19.18 -4.62
C PRO A 572 -27.75 19.45 -3.11
N ASN A 573 -27.83 18.40 -2.31
CA ASN A 573 -27.48 18.45 -0.89
C ASN A 573 -25.97 18.26 -0.70
N ALA A 574 -25.20 19.27 -1.14
CA ALA A 574 -23.74 19.28 -1.07
C ALA A 574 -23.26 20.71 -0.83
N SER A 575 -22.11 20.86 -0.19
CA SER A 575 -21.41 22.14 -0.07
C SER A 575 -20.07 22.10 -0.80
N THR A 576 -19.74 23.16 -1.52
CA THR A 576 -18.43 23.36 -2.16
C THR A 576 -17.51 24.24 -1.32
N HIS A 577 -18.07 25.16 -0.55
CA HIS A 577 -17.37 26.04 0.40
C HIS A 577 -18.07 26.02 1.73
N ASN A 578 -17.30 26.10 2.81
CA ASN A 578 -17.81 26.40 4.15
C ASN A 578 -16.97 27.58 4.68
N PHE A 579 -17.63 28.59 5.21
CA PHE A 579 -16.98 29.83 5.64
C PHE A 579 -17.58 30.35 6.94
N VAL A 580 -16.79 31.18 7.62
CA VAL A 580 -17.22 31.93 8.81
C VAL A 580 -17.15 33.42 8.52
N ALA A 581 -17.92 34.21 9.27
CA ALA A 581 -17.98 35.66 9.12
C ALA A 581 -16.59 36.29 9.05
N GLY A 582 -16.38 37.20 8.11
CA GLY A 582 -15.15 37.94 7.92
C GLY A 582 -13.98 37.22 7.27
N LEU A 583 -14.12 35.92 6.96
CA LEU A 583 -13.00 35.16 6.35
C LEU A 583 -13.15 35.01 4.84
N THR A 584 -12.08 35.37 4.12
CA THR A 584 -11.93 35.08 2.69
C THR A 584 -11.44 33.64 2.52
N VAL A 585 -12.21 32.81 1.78
CA VAL A 585 -11.95 31.39 1.59
C VAL A 585 -12.04 31.03 0.11
N ALA A 586 -10.96 30.49 -0.46
CA ALA A 586 -10.94 29.95 -1.80
C ALA A 586 -11.04 28.41 -1.77
N ASN A 587 -11.71 27.83 -2.76
CA ASN A 587 -11.69 26.39 -3.01
C ASN A 587 -11.80 26.12 -4.52
N MET A 588 -11.12 25.09 -4.99
CA MET A 588 -11.25 24.59 -6.35
C MET A 588 -12.60 23.88 -6.52
N VAL A 589 -13.24 24.09 -7.64
CA VAL A 589 -14.51 23.47 -8.01
C VAL A 589 -14.41 22.90 -9.41
N LEU A 590 -14.65 21.62 -9.60
CA LEU A 590 -14.93 21.02 -10.91
C LEU A 590 -16.44 20.94 -11.07
N ALA A 591 -17.01 21.71 -11.96
CA ALA A 591 -18.45 21.81 -12.15
C ALA A 591 -18.86 21.31 -13.54
N LYS A 592 -19.92 20.47 -13.58
CA LYS A 592 -20.63 20.15 -14.82
C LYS A 592 -21.26 21.42 -15.40
N VAL A 593 -21.15 21.61 -16.70
CA VAL A 593 -21.79 22.74 -17.38
C VAL A 593 -23.26 22.45 -17.58
N GLY A 594 -24.11 23.36 -17.12
CA GLY A 594 -25.54 23.25 -17.19
C GLY A 594 -26.17 24.01 -18.37
N ALA A 595 -27.50 24.21 -18.31
CA ALA A 595 -28.28 24.91 -19.32
C ALA A 595 -27.70 26.30 -19.63
N GLY A 596 -27.65 26.65 -20.91
CA GLY A 596 -27.13 27.95 -21.37
C GLY A 596 -25.62 28.12 -21.19
N GLY A 597 -24.85 27.05 -20.97
CA GLY A 597 -23.40 27.14 -20.72
C GLY A 597 -23.05 27.78 -19.37
N GLN A 598 -23.86 27.53 -18.35
CA GLN A 598 -23.79 28.20 -17.06
C GLN A 598 -23.63 27.20 -15.89
N VAL A 599 -23.12 27.72 -14.77
CA VAL A 599 -23.19 27.10 -13.44
C VAL A 599 -23.94 28.03 -12.48
N SER A 600 -24.65 27.43 -11.53
CA SER A 600 -25.36 28.15 -10.47
C SER A 600 -24.56 28.12 -9.19
N ILE A 601 -24.50 29.25 -8.47
CA ILE A 601 -23.85 29.42 -7.17
C ILE A 601 -24.91 29.90 -6.17
N TYR A 602 -25.13 29.12 -5.10
CA TYR A 602 -26.06 29.40 -4.01
C TYR A 602 -25.30 29.80 -2.76
N ASN A 603 -25.79 30.83 -2.04
CA ASN A 603 -25.34 31.19 -0.69
C ASN A 603 -26.39 30.82 0.36
N SER A 604 -25.97 30.11 1.41
CA SER A 604 -26.89 29.57 2.44
C SER A 604 -27.39 30.63 3.45
N TRP A 605 -26.48 31.38 4.07
CA TRP A 605 -26.75 32.32 5.14
C TRP A 605 -25.93 33.61 5.00
N GLY A 606 -26.45 34.66 5.63
CA GLY A 606 -25.82 35.97 5.55
C GLY A 606 -25.71 36.48 4.13
N SER A 607 -24.81 37.43 3.92
CA SER A 607 -24.43 37.91 2.59
C SER A 607 -22.93 37.80 2.39
N THR A 608 -22.50 37.46 1.19
CA THR A 608 -21.07 37.35 0.85
C THR A 608 -20.82 37.77 -0.58
N HIS A 609 -19.68 38.40 -0.84
CA HIS A 609 -19.18 38.53 -2.18
C HIS A 609 -18.58 37.23 -2.67
N VAL A 610 -18.72 37.00 -3.98
CA VAL A 610 -18.20 35.79 -4.63
C VAL A 610 -17.38 36.18 -5.84
N VAL A 611 -16.20 35.60 -5.93
CA VAL A 611 -15.31 35.68 -7.09
C VAL A 611 -15.17 34.30 -7.69
N ALA A 612 -15.19 34.17 -9.02
CA ALA A 612 -14.95 32.91 -9.71
C ALA A 612 -13.99 33.14 -10.89
N ASP A 613 -12.84 32.50 -10.79
CA ASP A 613 -11.80 32.53 -11.82
C ASP A 613 -11.77 31.17 -12.53
N VAL A 614 -11.85 31.12 -13.87
CA VAL A 614 -11.72 29.88 -14.64
C VAL A 614 -10.26 29.52 -14.80
N ILE A 615 -9.95 28.25 -14.56
CA ILE A 615 -8.60 27.67 -14.64
C ILE A 615 -8.46 26.74 -15.84
N GLY A 616 -9.56 26.15 -16.28
CA GLY A 616 -9.60 25.21 -17.39
C GLY A 616 -10.99 24.65 -17.64
N TYR A 617 -11.09 23.83 -18.66
CA TYR A 617 -12.35 23.18 -19.05
C TYR A 617 -12.14 21.76 -19.59
N PHE A 618 -13.23 21.02 -19.65
CA PHE A 618 -13.27 19.65 -20.19
C PHE A 618 -14.08 19.64 -21.47
N SER A 619 -13.48 19.12 -22.56
CA SER A 619 -14.08 19.05 -23.89
C SER A 619 -13.62 17.78 -24.64
N ASN A 620 -13.97 17.66 -25.93
CA ASN A 620 -13.46 16.59 -26.80
C ASN A 620 -11.98 16.78 -27.18
N SER A 621 -11.41 17.95 -26.97
CA SER A 621 -9.99 18.28 -27.21
C SER A 621 -9.28 18.56 -25.90
N GLY A 622 -7.96 18.38 -25.90
CA GLY A 622 -7.13 18.56 -24.69
C GLY A 622 -6.35 17.30 -24.30
N GLY A 623 -5.79 17.30 -23.10
CA GLY A 623 -5.02 16.19 -22.57
C GLY A 623 -5.87 15.22 -21.74
N LEU A 624 -5.31 14.04 -21.50
CA LEU A 624 -5.88 13.03 -20.63
C LEU A 624 -5.21 13.09 -19.24
N PHE A 625 -6.00 12.91 -18.22
CA PHE A 625 -5.53 12.80 -16.84
C PHE A 625 -4.90 11.43 -16.58
N VAL A 626 -3.76 11.45 -15.91
CA VAL A 626 -3.06 10.26 -15.44
C VAL A 626 -3.00 10.31 -13.93
N PRO A 627 -3.75 9.48 -13.20
CA PRO A 627 -3.71 9.44 -11.74
C PRO A 627 -2.41 8.82 -11.24
N VAL A 628 -1.86 9.37 -10.17
CA VAL A 628 -0.70 8.81 -9.46
C VAL A 628 -1.04 8.62 -7.97
N ALA A 629 -0.29 7.75 -7.29
CA ALA A 629 -0.33 7.71 -5.83
C ALA A 629 0.11 9.06 -5.27
N PRO A 630 -0.60 9.63 -4.28
CA PRO A 630 -0.27 10.95 -3.75
C PRO A 630 1.16 11.03 -3.23
N GLN A 631 1.91 12.05 -3.64
CA GLN A 631 3.32 12.22 -3.27
C GLN A 631 3.66 13.69 -3.05
N ARG A 632 4.45 13.96 -1.99
CA ARG A 632 5.03 15.30 -1.76
C ARG A 632 6.15 15.57 -2.72
N VAL A 633 6.06 16.68 -3.47
CA VAL A 633 7.07 17.10 -4.45
C VAL A 633 7.78 18.40 -4.05
N ILE A 634 7.14 19.24 -3.23
CA ILE A 634 7.73 20.48 -2.70
C ILE A 634 7.43 20.58 -1.20
N ASP A 635 8.43 20.95 -0.41
CA ASP A 635 8.25 21.39 0.98
C ASP A 635 9.37 22.37 1.34
N THR A 636 9.04 23.66 1.45
CA THR A 636 10.00 24.72 1.74
C THR A 636 10.56 24.65 3.17
N ARG A 637 9.91 23.93 4.07
CA ARG A 637 10.37 23.74 5.46
C ARG A 637 11.54 22.77 5.56
N ASN A 638 11.55 21.74 4.69
CA ASN A 638 12.46 20.61 4.77
C ASN A 638 13.38 20.48 3.55
N GLY A 639 13.31 21.41 2.58
CA GLY A 639 14.15 21.39 1.39
C GLY A 639 13.75 20.32 0.36
N ILE A 640 12.49 19.83 0.37
CA ILE A 640 12.01 18.92 -0.66
C ILE A 640 11.72 19.73 -1.93
N GLY A 641 12.40 19.38 -3.02
CA GLY A 641 12.24 19.97 -4.34
C GLY A 641 12.73 21.43 -4.50
N VAL A 642 12.95 22.15 -3.41
CA VAL A 642 13.45 23.53 -3.36
C VAL A 642 14.30 23.74 -2.11
N ALA A 643 15.08 24.83 -2.05
CA ALA A 643 15.84 25.16 -0.84
C ALA A 643 14.92 25.44 0.35
N THR A 644 15.39 25.16 1.55
CA THR A 644 14.70 25.44 2.81
C THR A 644 14.64 26.93 3.06
N ALA A 645 13.50 27.56 2.75
CA ALA A 645 13.22 28.95 3.05
C ALA A 645 11.71 29.26 2.88
N PRO A 646 11.09 30.06 3.77
CA PRO A 646 9.73 30.53 3.55
C PRO A 646 9.68 31.56 2.38
N LEU A 647 8.54 31.58 1.69
CA LEU A 647 8.26 32.51 0.63
C LEU A 647 7.90 33.87 1.24
N GLY A 648 8.78 34.88 1.04
CA GLY A 648 8.64 36.24 1.58
C GLY A 648 7.59 37.10 0.89
N ALA A 649 7.33 38.32 1.45
CA ALA A 649 6.39 39.27 0.91
C ALA A 649 6.85 39.81 -0.47
N GLY A 650 5.94 39.82 -1.44
CA GLY A 650 6.20 40.30 -2.81
C GLY A 650 7.15 39.39 -3.62
N VAL A 651 7.52 38.21 -3.08
CA VAL A 651 8.47 37.29 -3.73
C VAL A 651 7.73 36.27 -4.56
N SER A 652 8.32 35.91 -5.71
CA SER A 652 7.93 34.77 -6.53
C SER A 652 9.01 33.69 -6.47
N LEU A 653 8.60 32.41 -6.29
CA LEU A 653 9.46 31.24 -6.24
C LEU A 653 9.09 30.26 -7.34
N GLY A 654 10.07 29.80 -8.10
CA GLY A 654 9.89 28.69 -9.05
C GLY A 654 9.87 27.33 -8.33
N LEU A 655 8.86 26.54 -8.61
CA LEU A 655 8.61 25.24 -8.02
C LEU A 655 8.71 24.14 -9.10
N PRO A 656 9.75 23.30 -9.12
CA PRO A 656 10.00 22.32 -10.18
C PRO A 656 9.14 21.06 -10.00
N VAL A 657 7.85 21.17 -10.21
CA VAL A 657 6.88 20.06 -9.98
C VAL A 657 6.95 18.97 -11.03
N GLY A 658 7.38 19.26 -12.26
CA GLY A 658 7.43 18.30 -13.39
C GLY A 658 8.79 17.62 -13.59
N THR A 659 9.76 17.85 -12.71
CA THR A 659 11.08 17.22 -12.77
C THR A 659 11.28 16.12 -11.72
N ASN A 660 10.33 15.97 -10.81
CA ASN A 660 10.34 14.98 -9.74
C ASN A 660 9.39 13.83 -10.08
N ASN A 661 9.89 12.60 -10.06
CA ASN A 661 9.04 11.42 -10.15
C ASN A 661 7.86 11.54 -9.13
N PRO A 662 6.58 11.31 -9.52
CA PRO A 662 6.14 10.49 -10.67
C PRO A 662 5.70 11.28 -11.93
N ILE A 663 5.98 12.58 -12.06
CA ILE A 663 5.50 13.41 -13.16
C ILE A 663 6.51 13.36 -14.31
N PRO A 664 6.12 12.95 -15.55
CA PRO A 664 7.02 12.97 -16.68
C PRO A 664 7.26 14.42 -17.18
N ALA A 665 8.42 14.67 -17.76
CA ALA A 665 8.76 15.96 -18.33
C ALA A 665 7.82 16.41 -19.48
N SER A 666 7.05 15.47 -20.05
CA SER A 666 6.04 15.74 -21.10
C SER A 666 4.67 16.16 -20.55
N ALA A 667 4.50 16.20 -19.22
CA ALA A 667 3.24 16.63 -18.61
C ALA A 667 2.89 18.07 -19.02
N LYS A 668 1.64 18.27 -19.47
CA LYS A 668 1.11 19.57 -19.86
C LYS A 668 0.53 20.34 -18.67
N ALA A 669 -0.06 19.63 -17.74
CA ALA A 669 -0.60 20.17 -16.51
C ALA A 669 -0.41 19.18 -15.36
N VAL A 670 -0.48 19.69 -14.13
CA VAL A 670 -0.42 18.91 -12.89
C VAL A 670 -1.64 19.18 -12.04
N ILE A 671 -2.08 18.15 -11.34
CA ILE A 671 -3.12 18.23 -10.33
C ILE A 671 -2.42 18.11 -8.98
N VAL A 672 -2.42 19.19 -8.22
CA VAL A 672 -1.67 19.32 -6.97
C VAL A 672 -2.57 19.86 -5.85
N ASN A 673 -2.25 19.49 -4.61
CA ASN A 673 -2.72 20.21 -3.43
C ASN A 673 -1.59 21.15 -2.99
N VAL A 674 -1.86 22.45 -2.98
CA VAL A 674 -0.92 23.46 -2.48
C VAL A 674 -1.38 23.86 -1.10
N THR A 675 -0.51 23.76 -0.11
CA THR A 675 -0.81 24.13 1.28
C THR A 675 0.15 25.22 1.74
N SER A 676 -0.39 26.36 2.18
CA SER A 676 0.39 27.36 2.90
C SER A 676 0.40 27.03 4.38
N VAL A 677 1.57 27.10 5.00
CA VAL A 677 1.77 26.87 6.43
C VAL A 677 2.69 27.92 7.03
N ASN A 678 2.66 28.08 8.36
CA ASN A 678 3.51 29.06 9.08
C ASN A 678 3.38 30.50 8.57
N SER A 679 2.21 30.89 8.06
CA SER A 679 2.00 32.24 7.53
C SER A 679 2.09 33.27 8.64
N SER A 680 2.87 34.32 8.42
CA SER A 680 3.12 35.37 9.43
C SER A 680 2.06 36.47 9.45
N THR A 681 1.37 36.69 8.32
CA THR A 681 0.30 37.69 8.15
C THR A 681 -0.81 37.16 7.25
N PRO A 682 -2.03 37.73 7.29
CA PRO A 682 -3.02 37.50 6.24
C PRO A 682 -2.45 37.91 4.87
N SER A 683 -2.64 37.03 3.87
CA SER A 683 -2.08 37.19 2.55
C SER A 683 -2.93 36.52 1.47
N TYR A 684 -2.49 36.60 0.22
CA TYR A 684 -2.90 35.67 -0.82
C TYR A 684 -1.67 35.08 -1.51
N VAL A 685 -1.82 33.85 -1.94
CA VAL A 685 -0.84 33.15 -2.78
C VAL A 685 -1.45 32.90 -4.15
N THR A 686 -0.70 33.26 -5.18
CA THR A 686 -1.04 32.94 -6.57
C THR A 686 -0.07 31.94 -7.13
N VAL A 687 -0.59 30.91 -7.81
CA VAL A 687 0.23 29.89 -8.48
C VAL A 687 -0.08 29.90 -9.97
N TRP A 688 0.97 29.87 -10.82
CA TRP A 688 0.82 29.93 -12.27
C TRP A 688 2.00 29.26 -13.00
N PRO A 689 1.88 28.96 -14.33
CA PRO A 689 2.96 28.30 -15.09
C PRO A 689 4.21 29.19 -15.18
N THR A 690 5.40 28.60 -15.02
CA THR A 690 6.67 29.32 -15.23
C THR A 690 6.78 29.81 -16.65
N GLY A 691 7.18 31.08 -16.81
CA GLY A 691 7.30 31.75 -18.11
C GLY A 691 6.05 32.53 -18.55
N ALA A 692 4.92 32.35 -17.86
CA ALA A 692 3.72 33.17 -18.08
C ALA A 692 3.69 34.39 -17.13
N ASN A 693 2.89 35.41 -17.48
CA ASN A 693 2.62 36.52 -16.57
C ASN A 693 1.79 36.06 -15.38
N ARG A 694 2.05 36.62 -14.19
CA ARG A 694 1.24 36.33 -13.00
C ARG A 694 -0.19 36.82 -13.22
N PRO A 695 -1.21 35.94 -13.07
CA PRO A 695 -2.62 36.32 -13.16
C PRO A 695 -3.06 37.14 -11.94
N LEU A 696 -4.19 37.84 -12.06
CA LEU A 696 -4.82 38.56 -10.94
C LEU A 696 -5.52 37.61 -9.95
N ALA A 697 -5.76 36.37 -10.32
CA ALA A 697 -6.42 35.38 -9.52
C ALA A 697 -5.56 34.95 -8.31
N SER A 698 -6.16 34.77 -7.14
CA SER A 698 -5.53 34.14 -5.99
C SER A 698 -5.85 32.64 -6.01
N THR A 699 -4.85 31.80 -5.71
CA THR A 699 -5.07 30.35 -5.54
C THR A 699 -5.57 30.04 -4.13
N MET A 700 -5.05 30.71 -3.11
CA MET A 700 -5.43 30.53 -1.71
C MET A 700 -5.21 31.81 -0.91
N ASN A 701 -5.82 31.88 0.27
CA ASN A 701 -5.75 33.04 1.17
C ASN A 701 -5.17 32.65 2.53
N PRO A 702 -3.83 32.64 2.68
CA PRO A 702 -3.13 32.32 3.91
C PRO A 702 -3.48 33.25 5.08
N ARG A 703 -3.41 32.71 6.29
CA ARG A 703 -3.59 33.46 7.53
C ARG A 703 -2.69 32.93 8.65
N PRO A 704 -2.29 33.74 9.63
CA PRO A 704 -1.41 33.31 10.70
C PRO A 704 -1.95 32.12 11.47
N GLY A 705 -1.08 31.16 11.79
CA GLY A 705 -1.39 30.03 12.65
C GLY A 705 -2.33 28.97 12.06
N VAL A 706 -2.73 29.11 10.78
CA VAL A 706 -3.67 28.18 10.14
C VAL A 706 -3.06 27.68 8.84
N PRO A 707 -2.85 26.35 8.68
CA PRO A 707 -2.57 25.76 7.39
C PRO A 707 -3.77 25.92 6.46
N VAL A 708 -3.54 26.42 5.22
CA VAL A 708 -4.60 26.63 4.23
C VAL A 708 -4.28 25.80 2.99
N PRO A 709 -4.96 24.68 2.74
CA PRO A 709 -4.84 23.90 1.52
C PRO A 709 -5.77 24.41 0.44
N ASN A 710 -5.41 24.22 -0.82
CA ASN A 710 -6.33 24.27 -1.96
C ASN A 710 -5.81 23.35 -3.07
N GLN A 711 -6.67 22.52 -3.65
CA GLN A 711 -6.32 21.76 -4.85
C GLN A 711 -6.24 22.71 -6.03
N ALA A 712 -5.31 22.46 -6.95
CA ALA A 712 -5.11 23.27 -8.14
C ALA A 712 -4.84 22.39 -9.37
N TYR A 713 -5.44 22.79 -10.49
CA TYR A 713 -5.20 22.24 -11.83
C TYR A 713 -4.34 23.25 -12.60
N LEU A 714 -3.06 22.99 -12.73
CA LEU A 714 -2.09 23.97 -13.18
C LEU A 714 -1.39 23.53 -14.46
N LEU A 715 -1.32 24.41 -15.45
CA LEU A 715 -0.38 24.25 -16.56
C LEU A 715 1.05 24.18 -15.99
N VAL A 716 1.83 23.31 -16.57
CA VAL A 716 3.27 23.24 -16.32
C VAL A 716 3.95 24.14 -17.33
N GLY A 717 4.76 25.06 -16.84
CA GLY A 717 5.49 26.00 -17.68
C GLY A 717 6.88 25.51 -18.08
N THR A 718 7.74 26.45 -18.43
CA THR A 718 9.10 26.16 -18.86
C THR A 718 9.84 25.32 -17.85
N ASN A 719 10.57 24.30 -18.31
CA ASN A 719 11.35 23.34 -17.50
C ASN A 719 10.52 22.54 -16.48
N GLY A 720 9.25 22.26 -16.76
CA GLY A 720 8.42 21.46 -15.86
C GLY A 720 8.10 22.16 -14.54
N SER A 721 8.06 23.50 -14.50
CA SER A 721 7.93 24.28 -13.28
C SER A 721 6.66 25.12 -13.26
N ILE A 722 6.20 25.45 -12.05
CA ILE A 722 5.21 26.46 -11.75
C ILE A 722 5.84 27.56 -10.90
N HIS A 723 5.25 28.74 -10.85
CA HIS A 723 5.62 29.83 -9.94
C HIS A 723 4.58 29.95 -8.83
N ALA A 724 5.02 30.28 -7.62
CA ALA A 724 4.18 30.71 -6.53
C ALA A 724 4.60 32.13 -6.08
N PHE A 725 3.65 33.01 -5.85
CA PHE A 725 3.84 34.37 -5.33
C PHE A 725 3.11 34.54 -4.02
N ASN A 726 3.77 35.12 -3.02
CA ASN A 726 3.14 35.53 -1.76
C ASN A 726 3.06 37.08 -1.68
N PHE A 727 1.87 37.60 -1.40
CA PHE A 727 1.64 39.04 -1.37
C PHE A 727 2.22 39.72 -0.12
N SER A 728 2.01 39.18 1.08
CA SER A 728 2.34 39.83 2.34
C SER A 728 2.94 38.83 3.35
N GLY A 729 3.83 39.36 4.21
CA GLY A 729 4.50 38.53 5.22
C GLY A 729 5.33 37.41 4.63
N SER A 730 5.43 36.30 5.36
CA SER A 730 6.12 35.09 4.91
C SER A 730 5.20 33.86 5.09
N THR A 731 5.36 32.86 4.24
CA THR A 731 4.64 31.58 4.34
C THR A 731 5.51 30.46 3.80
N ASP A 732 5.45 29.29 4.42
CA ASP A 732 5.97 28.07 3.84
C ASP A 732 4.94 27.46 2.88
N LEU A 733 5.44 26.77 1.86
CA LEU A 733 4.62 26.08 0.87
C LEU A 733 4.92 24.58 0.86
N VAL A 734 3.86 23.81 0.83
CA VAL A 734 3.89 22.36 0.61
C VAL A 734 3.08 22.06 -0.64
N VAL A 735 3.63 21.24 -1.55
CA VAL A 735 2.92 20.80 -2.77
C VAL A 735 2.95 19.28 -2.84
N ASP A 736 1.76 18.72 -2.83
CA ASP A 736 1.52 17.28 -2.98
C ASP A 736 0.84 17.02 -4.34
N VAL A 737 1.35 16.07 -5.15
CA VAL A 737 0.83 15.75 -6.47
C VAL A 737 -0.14 14.55 -6.41
N PHE A 738 -1.20 14.59 -7.22
CA PHE A 738 -2.23 13.55 -7.33
C PHE A 738 -2.39 13.02 -8.76
N GLY A 739 -1.80 13.67 -9.72
CA GLY A 739 -1.80 13.27 -11.11
C GLY A 739 -1.30 14.35 -12.04
N TYR A 740 -1.28 14.05 -13.31
CA TYR A 740 -0.88 14.98 -14.36
C TYR A 740 -1.73 14.81 -15.61
N VAL A 741 -1.65 15.76 -16.52
CA VAL A 741 -2.29 15.74 -17.83
C VAL A 741 -1.23 15.62 -18.91
N GLN A 742 -1.40 14.70 -19.85
CA GLN A 742 -0.51 14.45 -20.98
C GLN A 742 -1.16 14.71 -22.33
#